data_56cb9d56115f8a4a8f8ed12058e7074c
#
_entry.id   56cb9d56115f8a4a8f8ed12058e7074c
#
_cell.length_a   1.000
_cell.length_b   1.000
_cell.length_c   1.000
_cell.angle_alpha   90.00
_cell.angle_beta   90.00
_cell.angle_gamma   90.00
#
_symmetry.space_group_name_H-M   'P 1'
#
loop_
_entity.id
_entity.type
_entity.pdbx_description
1 polymer ?
#
loop_
_entity_poly.entity_id
_entity_poly.type
_entity_poly.pdbx_seq_one_letter_code
_entity_poly.pdbx_strand_id
1 'polypeptide(L)'
;MRKCENMKQTLMVSWVAVAALCASAGVEIPASVSSCTNFATCAQNVRNDFVNATKKCAAEGDMATFGKLIERLAKEKVDGHVFQMWQQTANGLVDAGLAQKKRKPEEQKTLMAGFREGGTTFGLWQGAEEIGKTPDKAFGTAAANLLKRKMPQQGLSSALQFRRDQTVLGIMNRIGTESDKVAAAAPVRALAFSIKPVTRDDTNAVFDAANTTCNFLLERGKNADYAAFAKEFRTKRKDLVKGEMAKKWMARELGGYARVPDEKAFAALKAEFAKLPVDRELLGALVEFRNTVTQHIWPGLWDRVADVSRPFLNGRGTFKGVERMLADEFSLNLAGSLNDTATMKRDYAAILATAAEVEKRWEAENAREKAAREVEQLSRKNGLKFEPFKRDPAVERPNPRIVNNARGVFIRKMNEAGDWAAAVPEMEKNLNARNPNGYWDLAVACTKVGKDHRAIELCDQILGDELKARPEMKADARSLKAWISATDEKDLVQRLNAIRGDQNDKDWFNALRRAGRFYFTLDSSEKRVGWLKAVIGLSRDLLWPEEKVGYTLTWMEDAPKSADSALRSDIFKKLATENRMGKYNTWNLFDKNAELALLKSNEKPHTAADVAGKEACVCACYDASGLHFYAKFNDPEAGKARDGIANGFYAEYDFQPGGDAPWHWNMITRADTPNVDQGAVWDAPRKGFKVGAEYIKEDAVSTDTCHVFHIYVPWILCWNEFPKTGDTWRMVFVAGWAGQFGALGGSAVHELGRGLQMTFDIPQDARAKMLKTLLRQAVKDFKAVRDKWENASFWADADLGDPDFAKEVSEPFIKSCDELAKECMDDALTPARAEEIYATRMMDLADFRLALDKKRADYLKAKFFAK
;
A
#
# COMPACT_ATOMS: atom_id res chain seq x y z
N MET A 1 -43.65 20.40 50.79
CA MET A 1 -42.26 19.99 51.00
C MET A 1 -42.12 18.46 51.17
N ARG A 2 -42.94 17.72 51.88
CA ARG A 2 -42.82 16.24 52.02
C ARG A 2 -42.98 15.40 50.71
N LYS A 3 -43.62 15.88 49.67
CA LYS A 3 -43.71 15.16 48.38
C LYS A 3 -42.45 15.21 47.53
N CYS A 4 -41.58 16.21 47.69
CA CYS A 4 -40.32 16.30 46.99
C CYS A 4 -39.18 15.44 47.57
N GLU A 5 -39.24 15.18 48.89
CA GLU A 5 -38.23 14.32 49.55
C GLU A 5 -38.44 12.84 49.21
N ASN A 6 -39.69 12.37 49.13
CA ASN A 6 -39.99 11.01 48.73
C ASN A 6 -39.64 10.71 47.26
N MET A 7 -39.73 11.71 46.39
CA MET A 7 -39.35 11.55 44.99
C MET A 7 -37.82 11.50 44.82
N LYS A 8 -37.07 12.22 45.65
CA LYS A 8 -35.58 12.13 45.63
C LYS A 8 -35.07 10.80 46.21
N GLN A 9 -35.71 10.26 47.24
CA GLN A 9 -35.38 8.96 47.79
C GLN A 9 -35.73 7.81 46.83
N THR A 10 -36.85 7.87 46.11
CA THR A 10 -37.23 6.87 45.12
C THR A 10 -36.34 6.94 43.88
N LEU A 11 -35.91 8.15 43.47
CA LEU A 11 -34.93 8.32 42.40
C LEU A 11 -33.52 7.84 42.82
N MET A 12 -33.10 8.08 44.05
CA MET A 12 -31.82 7.58 44.55
C MET A 12 -31.80 6.05 44.68
N VAL A 13 -32.92 5.44 45.14
CA VAL A 13 -33.03 3.97 45.22
C VAL A 13 -33.08 3.34 43.82
N SER A 14 -33.75 3.97 42.85
CA SER A 14 -33.70 3.49 41.45
C SER A 14 -32.33 3.69 40.78
N TRP A 15 -31.60 4.74 41.14
CA TRP A 15 -30.23 4.93 40.65
C TRP A 15 -29.24 3.93 41.26
N VAL A 16 -29.39 3.57 42.54
CA VAL A 16 -28.59 2.54 43.19
C VAL A 16 -28.98 1.14 42.66
N ALA A 17 -30.25 0.91 42.35
CA ALA A 17 -30.71 -0.36 41.77
C ALA A 17 -30.28 -0.49 40.28
N VAL A 18 -30.26 0.60 39.50
CA VAL A 18 -29.75 0.63 38.15
C VAL A 18 -28.22 0.53 38.14
N ALA A 19 -27.51 1.15 39.07
CA ALA A 19 -26.07 0.96 39.26
C ALA A 19 -25.71 -0.47 39.76
N ALA A 20 -26.58 -1.13 40.51
CA ALA A 20 -26.41 -2.52 40.91
C ALA A 20 -26.81 -3.53 39.82
N LEU A 21 -27.68 -3.16 38.88
CA LEU A 21 -28.04 -3.95 37.72
C LEU A 21 -27.03 -3.76 36.56
N CYS A 22 -26.20 -2.71 36.59
CA CYS A 22 -25.05 -2.51 35.74
C CYS A 22 -23.75 -3.06 36.35
N ALA A 23 -23.77 -3.78 37.46
CA ALA A 23 -22.70 -4.69 37.82
C ALA A 23 -22.73 -5.82 36.78
N SER A 24 -22.02 -5.63 35.68
CA SER A 24 -21.84 -6.64 34.65
C SER A 24 -21.49 -7.95 35.35
N ALA A 25 -22.25 -9.00 35.12
CA ALA A 25 -21.81 -10.35 35.47
C ALA A 25 -20.37 -10.48 34.98
N GLY A 26 -19.42 -10.67 35.92
CA GLY A 26 -18.00 -10.68 35.55
C GLY A 26 -17.75 -11.71 34.45
N VAL A 27 -16.74 -11.48 33.65
CA VAL A 27 -16.38 -12.39 32.57
C VAL A 27 -16.19 -13.80 33.13
N GLU A 28 -16.96 -14.76 32.64
CA GLU A 28 -16.85 -16.14 33.05
C GLU A 28 -15.50 -16.73 32.64
N ILE A 29 -14.76 -17.27 33.57
CA ILE A 29 -13.50 -17.95 33.32
C ILE A 29 -13.80 -19.38 32.88
N PRO A 30 -13.40 -19.82 31.68
CA PRO A 30 -13.63 -21.18 31.20
C PRO A 30 -13.17 -22.25 32.23
N ALA A 31 -13.94 -23.30 32.40
CA ALA A 31 -13.61 -24.41 33.30
C ALA A 31 -12.25 -25.04 32.97
N SER A 32 -11.89 -25.13 31.68
CA SER A 32 -10.58 -25.58 31.20
C SER A 32 -9.43 -24.73 31.78
N VAL A 33 -9.62 -23.42 31.87
CA VAL A 33 -8.68 -22.50 32.49
C VAL A 33 -8.65 -22.65 33.98
N SER A 34 -9.82 -22.76 34.62
CA SER A 34 -9.91 -22.87 36.07
C SER A 34 -9.28 -24.15 36.64
N SER A 35 -9.37 -25.26 35.91
CA SER A 35 -8.80 -26.56 36.28
C SER A 35 -7.33 -26.75 35.89
N CYS A 36 -6.75 -25.90 35.03
CA CYS A 36 -5.37 -26.03 34.58
C CYS A 36 -4.40 -25.73 35.74
N THR A 37 -3.49 -26.63 36.04
CA THR A 37 -2.49 -26.48 37.11
C THR A 37 -1.15 -25.91 36.60
N ASN A 38 -0.83 -26.09 35.33
CA ASN A 38 0.41 -25.65 34.74
C ASN A 38 0.22 -25.27 33.24
N PHE A 39 0.34 -23.99 32.94
CA PHE A 39 0.17 -23.49 31.56
C PHE A 39 1.30 -23.84 30.62
N ALA A 40 2.49 -24.12 31.11
CA ALA A 40 3.62 -24.52 30.25
C ALA A 40 3.36 -25.88 29.58
N THR A 41 2.69 -26.79 30.28
CA THR A 41 2.44 -28.17 29.84
C THR A 41 1.03 -28.46 29.38
N CYS A 42 0.06 -27.53 29.61
CA CYS A 42 -1.33 -27.75 29.24
C CYS A 42 -1.53 -27.76 27.70
N ALA A 43 -2.66 -28.26 27.25
CA ALA A 43 -3.03 -28.27 25.85
C ALA A 43 -3.19 -26.86 25.28
N GLN A 44 -2.96 -26.70 23.96
CA GLN A 44 -3.01 -25.40 23.29
C GLN A 44 -4.38 -24.72 23.40
N ASN A 45 -5.47 -25.48 23.36
CA ASN A 45 -6.82 -24.95 23.51
C ASN A 45 -7.00 -24.27 24.90
N VAL A 46 -6.48 -24.84 25.99
CA VAL A 46 -6.55 -24.22 27.33
C VAL A 46 -5.80 -22.89 27.37
N ARG A 47 -4.64 -22.80 26.72
CA ARG A 47 -3.89 -21.55 26.59
C ARG A 47 -4.66 -20.51 25.77
N ASN A 48 -5.31 -20.96 24.68
CA ASN A 48 -6.15 -20.10 23.88
C ASN A 48 -7.36 -19.59 24.66
N ASP A 49 -8.02 -20.46 25.43
CA ASP A 49 -9.15 -20.10 26.30
C ASP A 49 -8.76 -19.05 27.34
N PHE A 50 -7.57 -19.20 27.93
CA PHE A 50 -7.03 -18.19 28.85
C PHE A 50 -6.84 -16.83 28.16
N VAL A 51 -6.19 -16.82 27.00
CA VAL A 51 -5.95 -15.59 26.21
C VAL A 51 -7.27 -14.95 25.77
N ASN A 52 -8.24 -15.75 25.35
CA ASN A 52 -9.56 -15.26 24.96
C ASN A 52 -10.31 -14.66 26.17
N ALA A 53 -10.22 -15.30 27.33
CA ALA A 53 -10.80 -14.76 28.58
C ALA A 53 -10.15 -13.41 28.94
N THR A 54 -8.81 -13.29 28.89
CA THR A 54 -8.13 -12.02 29.14
C THR A 54 -8.48 -10.93 28.14
N LYS A 55 -8.59 -11.26 26.84
CA LYS A 55 -9.02 -10.33 25.79
C LYS A 55 -10.46 -9.87 26.01
N LYS A 56 -11.36 -10.78 26.40
CA LYS A 56 -12.75 -10.47 26.72
C LYS A 56 -12.84 -9.54 27.92
N CYS A 57 -12.11 -9.84 29.01
CA CYS A 57 -12.03 -8.93 30.16
C CYS A 57 -11.55 -7.53 29.75
N ALA A 58 -10.52 -7.44 28.93
CA ALA A 58 -10.02 -6.17 28.41
C ALA A 58 -11.07 -5.45 27.54
N ALA A 59 -11.79 -6.15 26.69
CA ALA A 59 -12.83 -5.57 25.84
C ALA A 59 -14.06 -5.09 26.61
N GLU A 60 -14.44 -5.78 27.68
CA GLU A 60 -15.60 -5.47 28.50
C GLU A 60 -15.28 -4.57 29.73
N GLY A 61 -14.00 -4.30 30.00
CA GLY A 61 -13.58 -3.48 31.13
C GLY A 61 -13.57 -4.21 32.45
N ASP A 62 -13.72 -5.55 32.51
CA ASP A 62 -13.64 -6.35 33.73
C ASP A 62 -12.18 -6.55 34.15
N MET A 63 -11.61 -5.49 34.71
CA MET A 63 -10.22 -5.50 35.16
C MET A 63 -10.03 -6.29 36.49
N ALA A 64 -11.08 -6.58 37.23
CA ALA A 64 -11.03 -7.43 38.42
C ALA A 64 -10.76 -8.89 38.05
N THR A 65 -11.54 -9.45 37.13
CA THR A 65 -11.31 -10.80 36.58
C THR A 65 -10.00 -10.87 35.80
N PHE A 66 -9.67 -9.83 34.98
CA PHE A 66 -8.39 -9.69 34.32
C PHE A 66 -7.21 -9.80 35.28
N GLY A 67 -7.27 -9.06 36.40
CA GLY A 67 -6.25 -9.10 37.45
C GLY A 67 -6.03 -10.50 38.03
N LYS A 68 -7.11 -11.21 38.38
CA LYS A 68 -7.04 -12.59 38.87
C LYS A 68 -6.37 -13.54 37.89
N LEU A 69 -6.69 -13.42 36.59
CA LEU A 69 -6.06 -14.21 35.54
C LEU A 69 -4.56 -13.90 35.44
N ILE A 70 -4.17 -12.64 35.49
CA ILE A 70 -2.77 -12.24 35.42
C ILE A 70 -1.97 -12.67 36.61
N GLU A 71 -2.51 -12.53 37.84
CA GLU A 71 -1.88 -13.02 39.08
C GLU A 71 -1.64 -14.53 39.03
N ARG A 72 -2.54 -15.27 38.41
CA ARG A 72 -2.36 -16.70 38.20
C ARG A 72 -1.25 -16.99 37.20
N LEU A 73 -1.24 -16.29 36.04
CA LEU A 73 -0.19 -16.45 35.02
C LEU A 73 1.19 -16.04 35.54
N ALA A 74 1.25 -15.08 36.49
CA ALA A 74 2.50 -14.62 37.10
C ALA A 74 3.16 -15.67 38.03
N LYS A 75 2.45 -16.71 38.42
CA LYS A 75 2.99 -17.83 39.20
C LYS A 75 3.70 -18.88 38.36
N GLU A 76 3.52 -18.82 37.04
CA GLU A 76 4.10 -19.77 36.12
C GLU A 76 5.54 -19.41 35.76
N LYS A 77 6.38 -20.42 35.56
CA LYS A 77 7.71 -20.23 34.98
C LYS A 77 7.56 -19.80 33.52
N VAL A 78 8.20 -18.71 33.15
CA VAL A 78 8.08 -18.18 31.78
C VAL A 78 8.97 -18.99 30.84
N ASP A 79 8.35 -19.85 30.07
CA ASP A 79 8.89 -20.50 28.87
C ASP A 79 8.35 -19.86 27.59
N GLY A 80 8.59 -20.47 26.43
CA GLY A 80 8.12 -19.97 25.16
C GLY A 80 6.58 -19.91 25.04
N HIS A 81 5.86 -20.87 25.63
CA HIS A 81 4.40 -20.94 25.59
C HIS A 81 3.75 -19.94 26.56
N VAL A 82 4.25 -19.89 27.78
CA VAL A 82 3.80 -18.93 28.80
C VAL A 82 4.12 -17.49 28.36
N PHE A 83 5.28 -17.27 27.73
CA PHE A 83 5.60 -15.98 27.13
C PHE A 83 4.60 -15.57 26.03
N GLN A 84 4.21 -16.50 25.18
CA GLN A 84 3.22 -16.23 24.14
C GLN A 84 1.87 -15.80 24.72
N MET A 85 1.44 -16.40 25.85
CA MET A 85 0.24 -15.98 26.56
C MET A 85 0.36 -14.53 27.08
N TRP A 86 1.48 -14.18 27.68
CA TRP A 86 1.77 -12.80 28.09
C TRP A 86 1.72 -11.82 26.92
N GLN A 87 2.35 -12.17 25.82
CA GLN A 87 2.39 -11.35 24.61
C GLN A 87 0.99 -11.14 24.02
N GLN A 88 0.20 -12.20 23.89
CA GLN A 88 -1.15 -12.11 23.33
C GLN A 88 -2.11 -11.36 24.27
N THR A 89 -1.95 -11.49 25.57
CA THR A 89 -2.71 -10.73 26.57
C THR A 89 -2.36 -9.23 26.50
N ALA A 90 -1.08 -8.88 26.38
CA ALA A 90 -0.65 -7.49 26.20
C ALA A 90 -1.22 -6.89 24.89
N ASN A 91 -1.18 -7.63 23.79
CA ASN A 91 -1.79 -7.21 22.53
C ASN A 91 -3.32 -7.05 22.68
N GLY A 92 -3.99 -7.91 23.44
CA GLY A 92 -5.42 -7.79 23.74
C GLY A 92 -5.78 -6.48 24.43
N LEU A 93 -4.95 -5.98 25.35
CA LEU A 93 -5.12 -4.65 25.97
C LEU A 93 -4.99 -3.53 24.92
N VAL A 94 -4.02 -3.63 24.02
CA VAL A 94 -3.85 -2.65 22.94
C VAL A 94 -5.06 -2.64 22.02
N ASP A 95 -5.52 -3.82 21.61
CA ASP A 95 -6.69 -3.96 20.73
C ASP A 95 -7.96 -3.42 21.40
N ALA A 96 -8.13 -3.64 22.69
CA ALA A 96 -9.23 -3.07 23.48
C ALA A 96 -9.14 -1.53 23.50
N GLY A 97 -7.95 -0.95 23.66
CA GLY A 97 -7.72 0.49 23.60
C GLY A 97 -8.06 1.09 22.24
N LEU A 98 -7.61 0.47 21.17
CA LEU A 98 -7.91 0.91 19.81
C LEU A 98 -9.39 0.80 19.46
N ALA A 99 -10.06 -0.23 19.96
CA ALA A 99 -11.50 -0.41 19.76
C ALA A 99 -12.35 0.70 20.41
N GLN A 100 -11.84 1.37 21.47
CA GLN A 100 -12.57 2.46 22.11
C GLN A 100 -12.91 3.62 21.17
N LYS A 101 -12.05 3.89 20.18
CA LYS A 101 -12.27 4.95 19.19
C LYS A 101 -13.54 4.76 18.35
N LYS A 102 -14.03 3.53 18.24
CA LYS A 102 -15.20 3.16 17.44
C LYS A 102 -16.49 3.11 18.24
N ARG A 103 -16.46 3.36 19.56
CA ARG A 103 -17.63 3.26 20.45
C ARG A 103 -18.30 4.60 20.63
N LYS A 104 -19.60 4.56 20.97
CA LYS A 104 -20.36 5.78 21.32
C LYS A 104 -19.78 6.42 22.59
N PRO A 105 -19.80 7.77 22.71
CA PRO A 105 -19.19 8.48 23.82
C PRO A 105 -19.63 7.99 25.22
N GLU A 106 -20.90 7.63 25.38
CA GLU A 106 -21.44 7.13 26.68
C GLU A 106 -20.89 5.73 27.01
N GLU A 107 -20.77 4.85 26.03
CA GLU A 107 -20.17 3.52 26.21
C GLU A 107 -18.68 3.62 26.53
N GLN A 108 -17.98 4.55 25.86
CA GLN A 108 -16.57 4.84 26.19
C GLN A 108 -16.43 5.31 27.62
N LYS A 109 -17.29 6.22 28.08
CA LYS A 109 -17.26 6.77 29.44
C LYS A 109 -17.44 5.69 30.49
N THR A 110 -18.40 4.80 30.31
CA THR A 110 -18.69 3.70 31.23
C THR A 110 -17.53 2.70 31.31
N LEU A 111 -17.04 2.27 30.16
CA LEU A 111 -15.89 1.36 30.07
C LEU A 111 -14.62 1.97 30.63
N MET A 112 -14.34 3.23 30.32
CA MET A 112 -13.18 3.94 30.86
C MET A 112 -13.24 4.12 32.38
N ALA A 113 -14.43 4.19 32.97
CA ALA A 113 -14.56 4.17 34.42
C ALA A 113 -14.12 2.84 35.02
N GLY A 114 -14.58 1.70 34.48
CA GLY A 114 -14.14 0.37 34.91
C GLY A 114 -12.64 0.14 34.72
N PHE A 115 -12.08 0.60 33.60
CA PHE A 115 -10.63 0.54 33.37
C PHE A 115 -9.85 1.39 34.38
N ARG A 116 -10.32 2.59 34.73
CA ARG A 116 -9.67 3.47 35.73
C ARG A 116 -9.58 2.80 37.07
N GLU A 117 -10.72 2.31 37.55
CA GLU A 117 -10.82 1.70 38.88
C GLU A 117 -10.00 0.40 38.95
N GLY A 118 -10.28 -0.55 38.11
CA GLY A 118 -9.62 -1.86 38.11
C GLY A 118 -8.16 -1.79 37.70
N GLY A 119 -7.81 -1.01 36.66
CA GLY A 119 -6.46 -0.86 36.15
C GLY A 119 -5.53 -0.15 37.15
N THR A 120 -6.02 0.86 37.87
CA THR A 120 -5.25 1.53 38.93
C THR A 120 -5.03 0.59 40.11
N THR A 121 -6.05 -0.12 40.55
CA THR A 121 -5.94 -1.11 41.63
C THR A 121 -4.96 -2.21 41.27
N PHE A 122 -4.94 -2.66 40.04
CA PHE A 122 -4.00 -3.67 39.54
C PHE A 122 -2.61 -3.11 39.22
N GLY A 123 -2.42 -1.79 39.24
CA GLY A 123 -1.14 -1.12 39.02
C GLY A 123 -0.63 -1.17 37.57
N LEU A 124 -1.53 -1.21 36.59
CA LEU A 124 -1.21 -1.11 35.18
C LEU A 124 -1.09 0.34 34.69
N TRP A 125 -1.79 1.27 35.40
CA TRP A 125 -1.74 2.72 35.15
C TRP A 125 -1.19 3.44 36.38
N GLN A 126 -0.56 4.59 36.17
CA GLN A 126 -0.01 5.39 37.27
C GLN A 126 -0.97 6.46 37.80
N GLY A 127 -2.10 6.71 37.13
CA GLY A 127 -3.09 7.66 37.56
C GLY A 127 -4.33 7.73 36.68
N ALA A 128 -5.45 8.14 37.22
CA ALA A 128 -6.74 8.26 36.51
C ALA A 128 -6.73 9.34 35.41
N GLU A 129 -5.84 10.35 35.52
CA GLU A 129 -5.75 11.45 34.56
C GLU A 129 -5.15 11.04 33.21
N GLU A 130 -4.23 10.09 33.17
CA GLU A 130 -3.63 9.61 31.91
C GLU A 130 -4.66 8.97 30.99
N ILE A 131 -5.62 8.26 31.53
CA ILE A 131 -6.65 7.54 30.78
C ILE A 131 -7.63 8.51 30.11
N GLY A 132 -7.87 9.68 30.73
CA GLY A 132 -8.85 10.66 30.24
C GLY A 132 -8.37 11.45 29.01
N LYS A 133 -7.07 11.66 28.87
CA LYS A 133 -6.49 12.52 27.82
C LYS A 133 -6.13 11.78 26.54
N THR A 134 -5.68 10.54 26.62
CA THR A 134 -5.27 9.72 25.47
C THR A 134 -5.49 8.23 25.78
N PRO A 135 -6.70 7.69 25.60
CA PRO A 135 -7.01 6.30 25.93
C PRO A 135 -6.04 5.28 25.32
N ASP A 136 -5.68 5.45 24.06
CA ASP A 136 -4.76 4.55 23.36
C ASP A 136 -3.40 4.48 24.04
N LYS A 137 -2.87 5.63 24.44
CA LYS A 137 -1.57 5.72 25.14
C LYS A 137 -1.63 5.01 26.50
N ALA A 138 -2.73 5.16 27.22
CA ALA A 138 -2.93 4.49 28.51
C ALA A 138 -2.93 2.96 28.34
N PHE A 139 -3.66 2.43 27.36
CA PHE A 139 -3.68 1.00 27.07
C PHE A 139 -2.32 0.46 26.63
N GLY A 140 -1.55 1.22 25.83
CA GLY A 140 -0.19 0.85 25.50
C GLY A 140 0.75 0.82 26.68
N THR A 141 0.65 1.82 27.54
CA THR A 141 1.41 1.86 28.81
C THR A 141 1.04 0.68 29.69
N ALA A 142 -0.24 0.34 29.80
CA ALA A 142 -0.71 -0.84 30.54
C ALA A 142 -0.15 -2.15 29.96
N ALA A 143 -0.20 -2.31 28.65
CA ALA A 143 0.34 -3.49 27.99
C ALA A 143 1.87 -3.62 28.16
N ALA A 144 2.58 -2.52 28.07
CA ALA A 144 4.03 -2.49 28.35
C ALA A 144 4.33 -2.80 29.81
N ASN A 145 3.56 -2.26 30.77
CA ASN A 145 3.72 -2.55 32.19
C ASN A 145 3.38 -4.01 32.52
N LEU A 146 2.41 -4.60 31.81
CA LEU A 146 2.11 -6.02 31.94
C LEU A 146 3.36 -6.87 31.66
N LEU A 147 4.06 -6.59 30.57
CA LEU A 147 5.24 -7.33 30.17
C LEU A 147 6.49 -6.99 31.00
N LYS A 148 6.68 -5.74 31.42
CA LYS A 148 7.86 -5.28 32.12
C LYS A 148 7.78 -5.45 33.64
N ARG A 149 6.58 -5.36 34.23
CA ARG A 149 6.40 -5.32 35.68
C ARG A 149 5.62 -6.49 36.27
N LYS A 150 4.67 -7.05 35.51
CA LYS A 150 3.81 -8.14 36.01
C LYS A 150 4.30 -9.51 35.59
N MET A 151 4.82 -9.64 34.36
CA MET A 151 5.47 -10.87 33.94
C MET A 151 6.74 -11.11 34.76
N PRO A 152 6.97 -12.35 35.29
CA PRO A 152 8.23 -12.69 35.97
C PRO A 152 9.45 -12.40 35.09
N GLN A 153 10.38 -11.63 35.62
CA GLN A 153 11.60 -11.22 34.89
C GLN A 153 12.79 -12.14 35.21
N GLN A 154 12.77 -12.80 36.35
CA GLN A 154 13.86 -13.62 36.82
C GLN A 154 13.93 -14.93 36.05
N GLY A 155 15.13 -15.28 35.56
CA GLY A 155 15.34 -16.53 34.83
C GLY A 155 14.90 -16.51 33.35
N LEU A 156 14.56 -15.33 32.78
CA LEU A 156 14.28 -15.22 31.35
C LEU A 156 15.55 -15.49 30.55
N SER A 157 15.44 -16.36 29.54
CA SER A 157 16.52 -16.53 28.56
C SER A 157 16.73 -15.24 27.75
N SER A 158 17.92 -15.08 27.15
CA SER A 158 18.22 -13.93 26.28
C SER A 158 17.21 -13.77 25.14
N ALA A 159 16.76 -14.87 24.56
CA ALA A 159 15.73 -14.88 23.51
C ALA A 159 14.37 -14.35 24.02
N LEU A 160 13.96 -14.72 25.24
CA LEU A 160 12.72 -14.23 25.83
C LEU A 160 12.81 -12.77 26.26
N GLN A 161 13.98 -12.32 26.77
CA GLN A 161 14.23 -10.92 27.07
C GLN A 161 14.12 -10.07 25.79
N PHE A 162 14.75 -10.51 24.71
CA PHE A 162 14.64 -9.83 23.42
C PHE A 162 13.18 -9.79 22.93
N ARG A 163 12.46 -10.92 22.92
CA ARG A 163 11.06 -10.97 22.49
C ARG A 163 10.16 -10.08 23.32
N ARG A 164 10.40 -9.98 24.65
CA ARG A 164 9.69 -9.04 25.52
C ARG A 164 9.88 -7.60 25.07
N ASP A 165 11.12 -7.18 24.92
CA ASP A 165 11.44 -5.80 24.60
C ASP A 165 11.04 -5.44 23.16
N GLN A 166 11.16 -6.38 22.23
CA GLN A 166 10.63 -6.25 20.87
C GLN A 166 9.10 -6.11 20.86
N THR A 167 8.40 -6.89 21.69
CA THR A 167 6.93 -6.78 21.82
C THR A 167 6.53 -5.41 22.36
N VAL A 168 7.23 -4.91 23.39
CA VAL A 168 6.99 -3.56 23.93
C VAL A 168 7.24 -2.50 22.86
N LEU A 169 8.30 -2.62 22.09
CA LEU A 169 8.60 -1.71 20.98
C LEU A 169 7.47 -1.77 19.92
N GLY A 170 7.02 -2.97 19.57
CA GLY A 170 5.90 -3.17 18.65
C GLY A 170 4.60 -2.51 19.13
N ILE A 171 4.30 -2.61 20.43
CA ILE A 171 3.17 -1.92 21.06
C ILE A 171 3.32 -0.41 20.94
N MET A 172 4.48 0.14 21.27
CA MET A 172 4.72 1.58 21.20
C MET A 172 4.73 2.10 19.75
N ASN A 173 5.18 1.30 18.79
CA ASN A 173 5.07 1.66 17.37
C ASN A 173 3.62 1.82 16.90
N ARG A 174 2.68 1.05 17.46
CA ARG A 174 1.25 1.13 17.11
C ARG A 174 0.54 2.35 17.73
N ILE A 175 0.89 2.72 18.96
CA ILE A 175 0.09 3.65 19.77
C ILE A 175 0.89 4.66 20.59
N GLY A 176 2.21 4.54 20.65
CA GLY A 176 3.06 5.46 21.40
C GLY A 176 3.40 6.74 20.63
N THR A 177 3.78 7.78 21.37
CA THR A 177 4.43 8.97 20.81
C THR A 177 5.84 8.61 20.33
N GLU A 178 6.49 9.47 19.57
CA GLU A 178 7.88 9.23 19.16
C GLU A 178 8.83 9.06 20.36
N SER A 179 8.62 9.81 21.44
CA SER A 179 9.37 9.65 22.69
C SER A 179 9.16 8.25 23.30
N ASP A 180 7.92 7.74 23.31
CA ASP A 180 7.60 6.41 23.82
C ASP A 180 8.26 5.32 22.99
N LYS A 181 8.29 5.48 21.67
CA LYS A 181 8.93 4.54 20.74
C LYS A 181 10.45 4.50 20.94
N VAL A 182 11.08 5.67 21.07
CA VAL A 182 12.53 5.78 21.35
C VAL A 182 12.86 5.14 22.70
N ALA A 183 12.06 5.42 23.74
CA ALA A 183 12.23 4.80 25.07
C ALA A 183 12.05 3.28 25.04
N ALA A 184 11.17 2.76 24.18
CA ALA A 184 10.96 1.32 24.01
C ALA A 184 12.07 0.66 23.19
N ALA A 185 12.71 1.37 22.27
CA ALA A 185 13.82 0.86 21.46
C ALA A 185 15.13 0.76 22.24
N ALA A 186 15.34 1.61 23.24
CA ALA A 186 16.57 1.63 24.02
C ALA A 186 16.92 0.29 24.70
N PRO A 187 15.99 -0.44 25.37
CA PRO A 187 16.28 -1.77 25.91
C PRO A 187 16.67 -2.78 24.82
N VAL A 188 15.99 -2.76 23.67
CA VAL A 188 16.32 -3.64 22.53
C VAL A 188 17.76 -3.38 22.08
N ARG A 189 18.14 -2.11 21.89
CA ARG A 189 19.51 -1.74 21.56
C ARG A 189 20.52 -2.22 22.60
N ALA A 190 20.18 -2.09 23.88
CA ALA A 190 21.07 -2.52 24.96
C ALA A 190 21.36 -4.04 24.93
N LEU A 191 20.37 -4.86 24.57
CA LEU A 191 20.52 -6.32 24.46
C LEU A 191 21.56 -6.71 23.41
N ALA A 192 21.73 -5.97 22.34
CA ALA A 192 22.74 -6.23 21.33
C ALA A 192 24.17 -6.24 21.89
N PHE A 193 24.39 -5.54 23.01
CA PHE A 193 25.70 -5.42 23.64
C PHE A 193 25.82 -6.15 24.99
N SER A 194 24.74 -6.33 25.72
CA SER A 194 24.74 -6.89 27.09
C SER A 194 24.70 -8.42 27.13
N ILE A 195 24.10 -9.06 26.10
CA ILE A 195 24.00 -10.52 26.05
C ILE A 195 25.39 -11.11 25.82
N LYS A 196 25.79 -12.00 26.71
CA LYS A 196 26.97 -12.86 26.54
C LYS A 196 26.54 -14.16 25.86
N PRO A 197 26.90 -14.40 24.60
CA PRO A 197 26.42 -15.57 23.88
C PRO A 197 27.09 -16.83 24.38
N VAL A 198 26.35 -17.72 24.97
CA VAL A 198 26.79 -19.05 25.40
C VAL A 198 26.15 -20.11 24.51
N THR A 199 24.93 -19.86 24.05
CA THR A 199 24.16 -20.74 23.17
C THR A 199 23.97 -20.10 21.81
N ARG A 200 23.50 -20.92 20.86
CA ARG A 200 23.06 -20.41 19.54
C ARG A 200 21.88 -19.43 19.68
N ASP A 201 20.96 -19.68 20.63
CA ASP A 201 19.81 -18.81 20.87
C ASP A 201 20.23 -17.45 21.41
N ASP A 202 21.25 -17.39 22.26
CA ASP A 202 21.84 -16.12 22.73
C ASP A 202 22.44 -15.35 21.55
N THR A 203 23.18 -16.05 20.67
CA THR A 203 23.76 -15.45 19.46
C THR A 203 22.67 -14.88 18.56
N ASN A 204 21.61 -15.64 18.32
CA ASN A 204 20.47 -15.18 17.53
C ASN A 204 19.82 -13.94 18.18
N ALA A 205 19.57 -13.96 19.50
CA ALA A 205 18.98 -12.84 20.22
C ALA A 205 19.82 -11.55 20.11
N VAL A 206 21.15 -11.65 20.08
CA VAL A 206 22.05 -10.51 19.85
C VAL A 206 21.85 -9.93 18.46
N PHE A 207 21.87 -10.79 17.42
CA PHE A 207 21.68 -10.32 16.04
C PHE A 207 20.27 -9.81 15.78
N ASP A 208 19.25 -10.43 16.36
CA ASP A 208 17.87 -9.98 16.26
C ASP A 208 17.67 -8.60 16.93
N ALA A 209 18.30 -8.39 18.09
CA ALA A 209 18.28 -7.10 18.77
C ALA A 209 19.01 -6.02 17.95
N ALA A 210 20.13 -6.37 17.34
CA ALA A 210 20.88 -5.46 16.49
C ALA A 210 20.11 -5.14 15.20
N ASN A 211 19.51 -6.13 14.55
CA ASN A 211 18.68 -5.95 13.35
C ASN A 211 17.44 -5.09 13.63
N THR A 212 16.76 -5.38 14.75
CA THR A 212 15.58 -4.58 15.17
C THR A 212 15.96 -3.12 15.42
N THR A 213 17.13 -2.89 16.04
CA THR A 213 17.64 -1.53 16.26
C THR A 213 17.94 -0.84 14.92
N CYS A 214 18.59 -1.53 14.00
CA CYS A 214 18.85 -1.02 12.65
C CYS A 214 17.57 -0.61 11.93
N ASN A 215 16.59 -1.50 11.89
CA ASN A 215 15.30 -1.23 11.24
C ASN A 215 14.58 -0.04 11.90
N PHE A 216 14.57 0.01 13.23
CA PHE A 216 13.98 1.11 13.98
C PHE A 216 14.59 2.47 13.59
N LEU A 217 15.91 2.52 13.43
CA LEU A 217 16.61 3.76 13.05
C LEU A 217 16.35 4.12 11.59
N LEU A 218 16.40 3.14 10.68
CA LEU A 218 16.15 3.36 9.26
C LEU A 218 14.72 3.83 8.96
N GLU A 219 13.72 3.22 9.58
CA GLU A 219 12.31 3.60 9.41
C GLU A 219 12.03 5.04 9.85
N ARG A 220 12.88 5.60 10.69
CA ARG A 220 12.79 6.99 11.21
C ARG A 220 13.75 7.95 10.57
N GLY A 221 14.45 7.54 9.54
CA GLY A 221 15.45 8.37 8.87
C GLY A 221 16.62 8.76 9.77
N LYS A 222 16.89 8.02 10.85
CA LYS A 222 18.03 8.25 11.76
C LYS A 222 19.33 7.63 11.23
N ASN A 223 19.70 8.05 10.02
CA ASN A 223 20.79 7.39 9.29
C ASN A 223 22.16 7.58 9.93
N ALA A 224 22.42 8.74 10.53
CA ALA A 224 23.66 8.97 11.30
C ALA A 224 23.74 8.05 12.51
N ASP A 225 22.64 7.91 13.26
CA ASP A 225 22.56 7.00 14.40
C ASP A 225 22.67 5.53 13.95
N TYR A 226 22.11 5.20 12.79
CA TYR A 226 22.24 3.88 12.18
C TYR A 226 23.70 3.57 11.82
N ALA A 227 24.38 4.48 11.12
CA ALA A 227 25.79 4.31 10.78
C ALA A 227 26.66 4.17 12.05
N ALA A 228 26.41 5.04 13.03
CA ALA A 228 27.10 4.98 14.33
C ALA A 228 26.84 3.66 15.07
N PHE A 229 25.61 3.19 15.09
CA PHE A 229 25.26 1.90 15.69
C PHE A 229 25.91 0.73 14.95
N ALA A 230 25.85 0.70 13.62
CA ALA A 230 26.48 -0.36 12.82
C ALA A 230 27.99 -0.42 13.07
N LYS A 231 28.66 0.74 13.14
CA LYS A 231 30.07 0.86 13.52
C LYS A 231 30.32 0.36 14.93
N GLU A 232 29.53 0.79 15.91
CA GLU A 232 29.63 0.38 17.31
C GLU A 232 29.49 -1.13 17.45
N PHE A 233 28.45 -1.70 16.79
CA PHE A 233 28.22 -3.15 16.84
C PHE A 233 29.37 -3.92 16.21
N ARG A 234 29.84 -3.52 15.04
CA ARG A 234 30.99 -4.15 14.36
C ARG A 234 32.28 -4.10 15.21
N THR A 235 32.50 -3.01 15.93
CA THR A 235 33.73 -2.83 16.73
C THR A 235 33.67 -3.48 18.10
N LYS A 236 32.51 -3.42 18.78
CA LYS A 236 32.35 -3.97 20.15
C LYS A 236 32.01 -5.45 20.16
N ARG A 237 31.39 -5.99 19.10
CA ARG A 237 31.00 -7.41 19.02
C ARG A 237 31.91 -8.21 18.08
N LYS A 238 33.21 -7.96 18.12
CA LYS A 238 34.23 -8.74 17.39
C LYS A 238 34.20 -10.23 17.70
N ASP A 239 33.66 -10.59 18.85
CA ASP A 239 33.36 -11.97 19.24
C ASP A 239 32.42 -12.69 18.27
N LEU A 240 31.40 -12.00 17.77
CA LEU A 240 30.39 -12.53 16.87
C LEU A 240 30.55 -12.08 15.40
N VAL A 241 31.06 -10.87 15.20
CA VAL A 241 31.14 -10.22 13.88
C VAL A 241 32.50 -10.58 13.25
N LYS A 242 32.58 -11.75 12.62
CA LYS A 242 33.78 -12.30 11.94
C LYS A 242 33.43 -12.70 10.50
N GLY A 243 34.46 -12.82 9.63
CA GLY A 243 34.31 -13.29 8.25
C GLY A 243 33.22 -12.53 7.48
N GLU A 244 32.29 -13.26 6.89
CA GLU A 244 31.16 -12.72 6.14
C GLU A 244 30.34 -11.69 6.93
N MET A 245 30.12 -11.94 8.23
CA MET A 245 29.37 -11.03 9.09
C MET A 245 30.08 -9.69 9.27
N ALA A 246 31.40 -9.67 9.34
CA ALA A 246 32.18 -8.43 9.43
C ALA A 246 32.03 -7.60 8.17
N LYS A 247 32.06 -8.23 6.99
CA LYS A 247 31.80 -7.55 5.69
C LYS A 247 30.39 -7.01 5.61
N LYS A 248 29.37 -7.77 6.05
CA LYS A 248 27.97 -7.33 6.07
C LYS A 248 27.73 -6.14 6.99
N TRP A 249 28.31 -6.15 8.19
CA TRP A 249 28.17 -5.01 9.11
C TRP A 249 28.95 -3.78 8.65
N MET A 250 30.05 -3.97 7.95
CA MET A 250 30.75 -2.88 7.26
C MET A 250 29.92 -2.29 6.13
N ALA A 251 29.22 -3.14 5.39
CA ALA A 251 28.29 -2.71 4.35
C ALA A 251 27.08 -1.92 4.90
N ARG A 252 26.56 -2.30 6.07
CA ARG A 252 25.53 -1.53 6.78
C ARG A 252 26.04 -0.17 7.23
N GLU A 253 27.22 -0.12 7.84
CA GLU A 253 27.84 1.14 8.22
C GLU A 253 28.03 2.05 7.01
N LEU A 254 28.54 1.50 5.91
CA LEU A 254 28.69 2.21 4.63
C LEU A 254 27.35 2.69 4.08
N GLY A 255 26.31 1.85 4.17
CA GLY A 255 24.95 2.21 3.77
C GLY A 255 24.36 3.34 4.60
N GLY A 256 24.65 3.38 5.87
CA GLY A 256 24.29 4.50 6.74
C GLY A 256 24.99 5.79 6.32
N TYR A 257 26.30 5.76 6.11
CA TYR A 257 27.05 6.92 5.62
C TYR A 257 26.64 7.35 4.21
N ALA A 258 26.23 6.43 3.36
CA ALA A 258 25.69 6.78 2.04
C ALA A 258 24.43 7.64 2.10
N ARG A 259 23.80 7.75 3.26
CA ARG A 259 22.54 8.44 3.52
C ARG A 259 22.66 9.65 4.44
N VAL A 260 23.85 10.01 4.90
CA VAL A 260 24.12 11.17 5.78
C VAL A 260 25.11 12.11 5.13
N PRO A 261 25.14 13.41 5.53
CA PRO A 261 26.06 14.43 5.01
C PRO A 261 27.51 14.24 5.45
N ASP A 262 28.00 13.02 5.55
CA ASP A 262 29.39 12.72 5.88
C ASP A 262 30.08 12.00 4.73
N GLU A 263 30.25 12.76 3.63
CA GLU A 263 30.91 12.25 2.42
C GLU A 263 32.35 11.77 2.71
N LYS A 264 33.00 12.39 3.69
CA LYS A 264 34.34 12.01 4.08
C LYS A 264 34.36 10.62 4.75
N ALA A 265 33.43 10.37 5.65
CA ALA A 265 33.28 9.04 6.28
C ALA A 265 32.87 7.97 5.27
N PHE A 266 31.92 8.31 4.39
CA PHE A 266 31.52 7.42 3.30
C PHE A 266 32.69 7.08 2.38
N ALA A 267 33.43 8.07 1.88
CA ALA A 267 34.56 7.85 0.97
C ALA A 267 35.67 7.05 1.62
N ALA A 268 36.01 7.33 2.90
CA ALA A 268 37.00 6.57 3.62
C ALA A 268 36.63 5.09 3.79
N LEU A 269 35.37 4.83 4.22
CA LEU A 269 34.91 3.46 4.42
C LEU A 269 34.72 2.71 3.09
N LYS A 270 34.26 3.40 2.03
CA LYS A 270 34.19 2.87 0.66
C LYS A 270 35.57 2.42 0.18
N ALA A 271 36.61 3.24 0.41
CA ALA A 271 37.98 2.89 0.04
C ALA A 271 38.51 1.64 0.78
N GLU A 272 38.12 1.45 2.04
CA GLU A 272 38.42 0.21 2.78
C GLU A 272 37.60 -0.96 2.22
N PHE A 273 36.34 -0.77 1.96
CA PHE A 273 35.45 -1.79 1.42
C PHE A 273 35.90 -2.27 0.04
N ALA A 274 36.42 -1.38 -0.80
CA ALA A 274 36.92 -1.71 -2.13
C ALA A 274 38.21 -2.57 -2.12
N LYS A 275 38.92 -2.64 -0.97
CA LYS A 275 40.10 -3.51 -0.79
C LYS A 275 39.75 -4.93 -0.37
N LEU A 276 38.50 -5.21 -0.06
CA LEU A 276 38.05 -6.55 0.32
C LEU A 276 38.23 -7.53 -0.85
N PRO A 277 38.57 -8.79 -0.59
CA PRO A 277 38.64 -9.81 -1.62
C PRO A 277 37.34 -9.92 -2.39
N VAL A 278 37.41 -10.06 -3.72
CA VAL A 278 36.27 -10.32 -4.58
C VAL A 278 35.90 -11.79 -4.42
N ASP A 279 35.03 -12.05 -3.48
CA ASP A 279 34.56 -13.37 -3.10
C ASP A 279 33.04 -13.38 -2.86
N ARG A 280 32.51 -14.57 -2.57
CA ARG A 280 31.08 -14.76 -2.27
C ARG A 280 30.63 -13.96 -1.03
N GLU A 281 31.49 -13.80 -0.04
CA GLU A 281 31.13 -13.04 1.18
C GLU A 281 30.98 -11.56 0.87
N LEU A 282 31.82 -11.02 -0.04
CA LEU A 282 31.70 -9.64 -0.52
C LEU A 282 30.38 -9.45 -1.30
N LEU A 283 29.96 -10.43 -2.12
CA LEU A 283 28.66 -10.38 -2.78
C LEU A 283 27.51 -10.27 -1.75
N GLY A 284 27.57 -11.08 -0.68
CA GLY A 284 26.61 -11.00 0.42
C GLY A 284 26.60 -9.63 1.10
N ALA A 285 27.76 -9.00 1.28
CA ALA A 285 27.88 -7.66 1.83
C ALA A 285 27.32 -6.58 0.89
N LEU A 286 27.54 -6.71 -0.42
CA LEU A 286 26.96 -5.80 -1.42
C LEU A 286 25.44 -5.87 -1.50
N VAL A 287 24.86 -7.07 -1.33
CA VAL A 287 23.42 -7.24 -1.20
C VAL A 287 22.89 -6.52 0.04
N GLU A 288 23.62 -6.61 1.17
CA GLU A 288 23.26 -5.89 2.39
C GLU A 288 23.35 -4.37 2.21
N PHE A 289 24.42 -3.87 1.58
CA PHE A 289 24.56 -2.46 1.24
C PHE A 289 23.40 -1.97 0.38
N ARG A 290 23.12 -2.68 -0.73
CA ARG A 290 21.99 -2.37 -1.61
C ARG A 290 20.69 -2.27 -0.82
N ASN A 291 20.36 -3.28 -0.01
CA ASN A 291 19.13 -3.29 0.77
C ASN A 291 19.06 -2.08 1.71
N THR A 292 20.16 -1.73 2.37
CA THR A 292 20.20 -0.57 3.26
C THR A 292 19.89 0.73 2.54
N VAL A 293 20.38 0.91 1.31
CA VAL A 293 20.27 2.20 0.58
C VAL A 293 19.10 2.28 -0.41
N THR A 294 18.34 1.17 -0.60
CA THR A 294 17.24 1.16 -1.57
C THR A 294 15.88 0.85 -0.96
N GLN A 295 15.79 0.13 0.17
CA GLN A 295 14.51 -0.32 0.72
C GLN A 295 13.72 0.77 1.45
N HIS A 296 14.38 1.76 2.03
CA HIS A 296 13.76 2.78 2.89
C HIS A 296 13.80 4.18 2.29
N ILE A 297 14.28 4.30 1.06
CA ILE A 297 14.33 5.56 0.31
C ILE A 297 13.66 5.38 -1.04
N TRP A 298 12.86 6.35 -1.42
CA TRP A 298 12.34 6.48 -2.77
C TRP A 298 12.72 7.84 -3.37
N PRO A 299 13.31 7.86 -4.55
CA PRO A 299 13.91 6.73 -5.29
C PRO A 299 15.16 6.20 -4.59
N GLY A 300 15.43 4.88 -4.68
CA GLY A 300 16.61 4.27 -4.07
C GLY A 300 17.93 4.83 -4.65
N LEU A 301 19.00 4.75 -3.87
CA LEU A 301 20.34 5.23 -4.26
C LEU A 301 21.08 4.24 -5.17
N TRP A 302 20.47 3.88 -6.29
CA TRP A 302 21.01 2.86 -7.18
C TRP A 302 22.36 3.24 -7.77
N ASP A 303 22.61 4.51 -7.99
CA ASP A 303 23.90 5.01 -8.47
C ASP A 303 25.03 4.79 -7.46
N ARG A 304 24.74 4.98 -6.17
CA ARG A 304 25.69 4.63 -5.09
C ARG A 304 25.93 3.13 -5.00
N VAL A 305 24.87 2.32 -5.23
CA VAL A 305 25.05 0.85 -5.30
C VAL A 305 25.98 0.48 -6.44
N ALA A 306 25.80 1.08 -7.61
CA ALA A 306 26.67 0.85 -8.76
C ALA A 306 28.12 1.25 -8.46
N ASP A 307 28.34 2.42 -7.88
CA ASP A 307 29.65 2.94 -7.57
C ASP A 307 30.41 2.05 -6.53
N VAL A 308 29.76 1.67 -5.45
CA VAL A 308 30.33 0.78 -4.42
C VAL A 308 30.60 -0.62 -4.98
N SER A 309 29.72 -1.11 -5.87
CA SER A 309 29.81 -2.45 -6.43
C SER A 309 30.80 -2.57 -7.60
N ARG A 310 31.29 -1.47 -8.16
CA ARG A 310 32.16 -1.44 -9.33
C ARG A 310 33.40 -2.31 -9.21
N PRO A 311 34.19 -2.28 -8.10
CA PRO A 311 35.35 -3.16 -7.94
C PRO A 311 34.99 -4.64 -8.00
N PHE A 312 33.89 -5.02 -7.35
CA PHE A 312 33.38 -6.39 -7.39
C PHE A 312 32.94 -6.79 -8.80
N LEU A 313 32.15 -5.93 -9.47
CA LEU A 313 31.64 -6.20 -10.82
C LEU A 313 32.79 -6.37 -11.83
N ASN A 314 33.85 -5.60 -11.68
CA ASN A 314 35.05 -5.73 -12.54
C ASN A 314 35.83 -7.04 -12.24
N GLY A 315 35.87 -7.48 -11.00
CA GLY A 315 36.56 -8.70 -10.60
C GLY A 315 35.74 -9.99 -10.71
N ARG A 316 34.42 -9.89 -10.97
CA ARG A 316 33.53 -11.07 -10.98
C ARG A 316 33.86 -12.15 -12.02
N GLY A 317 34.73 -11.83 -12.99
CA GLY A 317 35.19 -12.77 -14.00
C GLY A 317 35.99 -13.97 -13.40
N THR A 318 36.46 -13.84 -12.18
CA THR A 318 37.16 -14.93 -11.47
C THR A 318 36.23 -16.02 -10.95
N PHE A 319 34.97 -15.71 -10.75
CA PHE A 319 33.97 -16.69 -10.31
C PHE A 319 33.64 -17.72 -11.38
N LYS A 320 33.27 -18.91 -10.94
CA LYS A 320 32.86 -20.02 -11.83
C LYS A 320 31.54 -20.62 -11.32
N GLY A 321 30.87 -21.36 -12.16
CA GLY A 321 29.68 -22.10 -11.81
C GLY A 321 28.59 -21.26 -11.14
N VAL A 322 28.02 -21.79 -10.07
CA VAL A 322 26.89 -21.15 -9.35
C VAL A 322 27.27 -19.78 -8.77
N GLU A 323 28.51 -19.62 -8.29
CA GLU A 323 28.96 -18.32 -7.77
C GLU A 323 29.02 -17.24 -8.85
N ARG A 324 29.43 -17.60 -10.06
CA ARG A 324 29.40 -16.71 -11.21
C ARG A 324 27.98 -16.29 -11.55
N MET A 325 27.05 -17.23 -11.57
CA MET A 325 25.64 -16.93 -11.83
C MET A 325 25.07 -15.96 -10.79
N LEU A 326 25.40 -16.12 -9.50
CA LEU A 326 24.95 -15.20 -8.44
C LEU A 326 25.52 -13.78 -8.61
N ALA A 327 26.80 -13.67 -9.00
CA ALA A 327 27.44 -12.39 -9.26
C ALA A 327 26.82 -11.68 -10.50
N ASP A 328 26.53 -12.42 -11.55
CA ASP A 328 25.89 -11.89 -12.75
C ASP A 328 24.39 -11.57 -12.48
N GLU A 329 23.68 -12.33 -11.64
CA GLU A 329 22.31 -12.01 -11.20
C GLU A 329 22.29 -10.69 -10.40
N PHE A 330 23.24 -10.46 -9.52
CA PHE A 330 23.39 -9.19 -8.81
C PHE A 330 23.61 -8.03 -9.79
N SER A 331 24.50 -8.20 -10.76
CA SER A 331 24.77 -7.21 -11.82
C SER A 331 23.53 -6.94 -12.69
N LEU A 332 22.82 -8.00 -13.10
CA LEU A 332 21.57 -7.90 -13.86
C LEU A 332 20.49 -7.09 -13.11
N ASN A 333 20.31 -7.39 -11.81
CA ASN A 333 19.34 -6.66 -10.99
C ASN A 333 19.71 -5.17 -10.85
N LEU A 334 21.00 -4.88 -10.68
CA LEU A 334 21.49 -3.51 -10.59
C LEU A 334 21.29 -2.76 -11.91
N ALA A 335 21.68 -3.37 -13.03
CA ALA A 335 21.46 -2.83 -14.37
C ALA A 335 19.97 -2.56 -14.65
N GLY A 336 19.10 -3.48 -14.22
CA GLY A 336 17.65 -3.30 -14.35
C GLY A 336 17.12 -2.12 -13.55
N SER A 337 17.68 -1.85 -12.38
CA SER A 337 17.30 -0.70 -11.55
C SER A 337 17.82 0.63 -12.11
N LEU A 338 18.89 0.57 -12.90
CA LEU A 338 19.48 1.72 -13.62
C LEU A 338 18.96 1.87 -15.06
N ASN A 339 18.05 1.00 -15.49
CA ASN A 339 17.54 0.92 -16.86
C ASN A 339 18.64 0.71 -17.94
N ASP A 340 19.74 0.07 -17.56
CA ASP A 340 20.83 -0.30 -18.48
C ASP A 340 20.51 -1.65 -19.17
N THR A 341 19.71 -1.58 -20.23
CA THR A 341 19.28 -2.76 -20.99
C THR A 341 20.43 -3.48 -21.69
N ALA A 342 21.51 -2.79 -22.06
CA ALA A 342 22.68 -3.40 -22.70
C ALA A 342 23.42 -4.33 -21.71
N THR A 343 23.71 -3.85 -20.53
CA THR A 343 24.29 -4.66 -19.45
C THR A 343 23.38 -5.80 -19.06
N MET A 344 22.06 -5.57 -18.99
CA MET A 344 21.09 -6.63 -18.69
C MET A 344 21.14 -7.76 -19.71
N LYS A 345 21.15 -7.47 -20.99
CA LYS A 345 21.23 -8.46 -22.07
C LYS A 345 22.51 -9.30 -21.97
N ARG A 346 23.64 -8.62 -21.76
CA ARG A 346 24.94 -9.27 -21.60
C ARG A 346 24.97 -10.21 -20.38
N ASP A 347 24.55 -9.71 -19.24
CA ASP A 347 24.66 -10.47 -17.97
C ASP A 347 23.62 -11.61 -17.92
N TYR A 348 22.44 -11.43 -18.52
CA TYR A 348 21.47 -12.51 -18.68
C TYR A 348 22.02 -13.64 -19.58
N ALA A 349 22.63 -13.29 -20.70
CA ALA A 349 23.28 -14.27 -21.59
C ALA A 349 24.40 -15.02 -20.86
N ALA A 350 25.20 -14.34 -20.04
CA ALA A 350 26.27 -14.95 -19.24
C ALA A 350 25.70 -15.94 -18.21
N ILE A 351 24.58 -15.60 -17.54
CA ILE A 351 23.89 -16.52 -16.62
C ILE A 351 23.45 -17.78 -17.34
N LEU A 352 22.81 -17.66 -18.50
CA LEU A 352 22.35 -18.80 -19.29
C LEU A 352 23.51 -19.70 -19.74
N ALA A 353 24.60 -19.11 -20.23
CA ALA A 353 25.79 -19.85 -20.67
C ALA A 353 26.42 -20.63 -19.50
N THR A 354 26.59 -19.97 -18.35
CA THR A 354 27.16 -20.61 -17.14
C THR A 354 26.22 -21.70 -16.62
N ALA A 355 24.91 -21.50 -16.64
CA ALA A 355 23.95 -22.50 -16.22
C ALA A 355 24.03 -23.78 -17.09
N ALA A 356 24.13 -23.60 -18.41
CA ALA A 356 24.28 -24.72 -19.34
C ALA A 356 25.58 -25.50 -19.10
N GLU A 357 26.68 -24.80 -18.79
CA GLU A 357 27.96 -25.46 -18.44
C GLU A 357 27.86 -26.26 -17.13
N VAL A 358 27.25 -25.69 -16.08
CA VAL A 358 27.02 -26.40 -14.81
C VAL A 358 26.15 -27.62 -15.02
N GLU A 359 25.08 -27.52 -15.78
CA GLU A 359 24.17 -28.62 -16.07
C GLU A 359 24.89 -29.75 -16.81
N LYS A 360 25.64 -29.42 -17.85
CA LYS A 360 26.43 -30.39 -18.62
C LYS A 360 27.41 -31.17 -17.74
N ARG A 361 28.13 -30.48 -16.83
CA ARG A 361 29.07 -31.11 -15.88
C ARG A 361 28.33 -32.02 -14.92
N TRP A 362 27.19 -31.58 -14.40
CA TRP A 362 26.36 -32.33 -13.49
C TRP A 362 25.78 -33.60 -14.14
N GLU A 363 25.31 -33.52 -15.38
CA GLU A 363 24.82 -34.66 -16.14
C GLU A 363 25.93 -35.68 -16.41
N ALA A 364 27.12 -35.22 -16.78
CA ALA A 364 28.29 -36.09 -16.97
C ALA A 364 28.66 -36.83 -15.68
N GLU A 365 28.62 -36.15 -14.55
CA GLU A 365 28.93 -36.77 -13.25
C GLU A 365 27.83 -37.74 -12.80
N ASN A 366 26.54 -37.43 -13.09
CA ASN A 366 25.46 -38.37 -12.84
C ASN A 366 25.60 -39.65 -13.71
N ALA A 367 26.05 -39.50 -14.95
CA ALA A 367 26.30 -40.65 -15.83
C ALA A 367 27.46 -41.52 -15.27
N ARG A 368 28.53 -40.87 -14.77
CA ARG A 368 29.63 -41.60 -14.11
C ARG A 368 29.18 -42.30 -12.84
N GLU A 369 28.33 -41.65 -12.01
CA GLU A 369 27.78 -42.28 -10.82
C GLU A 369 26.90 -43.50 -11.18
N LYS A 370 26.06 -43.36 -12.21
CA LYS A 370 25.22 -44.46 -12.68
C LYS A 370 26.04 -45.68 -13.14
N ALA A 371 27.07 -45.42 -13.96
CA ALA A 371 27.97 -46.49 -14.42
C ALA A 371 28.72 -47.17 -13.24
N ALA A 372 29.21 -46.35 -12.26
CA ALA A 372 29.87 -46.88 -11.06
C ALA A 372 28.90 -47.77 -10.23
N ARG A 373 27.67 -47.40 -10.08
CA ARG A 373 26.64 -48.22 -9.39
C ARG A 373 26.35 -49.52 -10.09
N GLU A 374 26.35 -49.55 -11.41
CA GLU A 374 26.21 -50.77 -12.20
C GLU A 374 27.43 -51.68 -11.96
N VAL A 375 28.67 -51.15 -11.99
CA VAL A 375 29.87 -51.91 -11.67
C VAL A 375 29.84 -52.39 -10.22
N GLU A 376 29.40 -51.60 -9.27
CA GLU A 376 29.24 -52.02 -7.88
C GLU A 376 28.27 -53.20 -7.74
N GLN A 377 27.13 -53.15 -8.41
CA GLN A 377 26.14 -54.21 -8.37
C GLN A 377 26.69 -55.53 -8.95
N LEU A 378 27.40 -55.43 -10.09
CA LEU A 378 28.05 -56.60 -10.72
C LEU A 378 29.16 -57.18 -9.84
N SER A 379 29.96 -56.32 -9.23
CA SER A 379 31.05 -56.72 -8.33
C SER A 379 30.49 -57.44 -7.09
N ARG A 380 29.44 -56.88 -6.48
CA ARG A 380 28.75 -57.50 -5.34
C ARG A 380 28.21 -58.91 -5.71
N LYS A 381 27.56 -59.01 -6.89
CA LYS A 381 27.02 -60.25 -7.39
C LYS A 381 28.08 -61.34 -7.60
N ASN A 382 29.29 -60.93 -7.98
CA ASN A 382 30.41 -61.82 -8.26
C ASN A 382 31.40 -61.93 -7.10
N GLY A 383 31.08 -61.42 -5.90
CA GLY A 383 31.99 -61.50 -4.73
C GLY A 383 33.28 -60.66 -4.85
N LEU A 384 33.32 -59.72 -5.77
CA LEU A 384 34.52 -58.90 -6.04
C LEU A 384 34.56 -57.66 -5.13
N LYS A 385 35.75 -57.21 -4.79
CA LYS A 385 35.91 -55.90 -4.10
C LYS A 385 35.66 -54.78 -5.06
N PHE A 386 34.98 -53.74 -4.61
CA PHE A 386 34.75 -52.53 -5.35
C PHE A 386 35.06 -51.29 -4.48
N GLU A 387 35.44 -50.19 -5.11
CA GLU A 387 35.58 -48.90 -4.46
C GLU A 387 34.27 -48.11 -4.64
N PRO A 388 33.72 -47.54 -3.54
CA PRO A 388 32.51 -46.72 -3.65
C PRO A 388 32.79 -45.49 -4.51
N PHE A 389 31.84 -45.15 -5.37
CA PHE A 389 31.90 -43.93 -6.17
C PHE A 389 31.99 -42.72 -5.27
N LYS A 390 32.98 -41.87 -5.55
CA LYS A 390 33.08 -40.56 -4.93
C LYS A 390 32.79 -39.50 -5.96
N ARG A 391 31.75 -38.74 -5.72
CA ARG A 391 31.43 -37.60 -6.56
C ARG A 391 32.53 -36.55 -6.49
N ASP A 392 32.87 -35.97 -7.63
CA ASP A 392 33.82 -34.86 -7.68
C ASP A 392 33.21 -33.63 -6.94
N PRO A 393 33.84 -33.15 -5.87
CA PRO A 393 33.35 -32.00 -5.11
C PRO A 393 33.37 -30.71 -5.93
N ALA A 394 34.09 -30.66 -7.04
CA ALA A 394 34.12 -29.52 -7.95
C ALA A 394 32.90 -29.47 -8.89
N VAL A 395 32.09 -30.54 -8.95
CA VAL A 395 30.87 -30.60 -9.77
C VAL A 395 29.68 -30.07 -8.98
N GLU A 396 29.30 -28.85 -9.26
CA GLU A 396 28.20 -28.19 -8.60
C GLU A 396 26.84 -28.68 -9.09
N ARG A 397 25.87 -28.72 -8.18
CA ARG A 397 24.49 -28.99 -8.54
C ARG A 397 23.87 -27.81 -9.25
N PRO A 398 23.17 -28.00 -10.40
CA PRO A 398 22.43 -26.93 -11.05
C PRO A 398 21.44 -26.23 -10.11
N ASN A 399 21.38 -24.92 -10.21
CA ASN A 399 20.42 -24.11 -9.44
C ASN A 399 19.45 -23.37 -10.37
N PRO A 400 18.34 -24.01 -10.75
CA PRO A 400 17.37 -23.41 -11.69
C PRO A 400 16.70 -22.17 -11.14
N ARG A 401 16.71 -21.95 -9.81
CA ARG A 401 16.10 -20.77 -9.19
C ARG A 401 16.82 -19.48 -9.64
N ILE A 402 18.14 -19.50 -9.76
CA ILE A 402 18.88 -18.30 -10.22
C ILE A 402 18.47 -17.96 -11.65
N VAL A 403 18.41 -18.94 -12.54
CA VAL A 403 18.00 -18.75 -13.94
C VAL A 403 16.58 -18.22 -14.02
N ASN A 404 15.65 -18.78 -13.25
CA ASN A 404 14.25 -18.38 -13.25
C ASN A 404 14.06 -16.96 -12.69
N ASN A 405 14.78 -16.60 -11.61
CA ASN A 405 14.76 -15.25 -11.07
C ASN A 405 15.31 -14.25 -12.10
N ALA A 406 16.47 -14.54 -12.68
CA ALA A 406 17.10 -13.69 -13.69
C ALA A 406 16.17 -13.51 -14.91
N ARG A 407 15.54 -14.60 -15.38
CA ARG A 407 14.56 -14.56 -16.47
C ARG A 407 13.37 -13.67 -16.14
N GLY A 408 12.80 -13.81 -14.95
CA GLY A 408 11.68 -12.98 -14.50
C GLY A 408 12.03 -11.49 -14.47
N VAL A 409 13.20 -11.14 -13.94
CA VAL A 409 13.70 -9.75 -13.92
C VAL A 409 13.94 -9.26 -15.35
N PHE A 410 14.59 -10.06 -16.18
CA PHE A 410 14.89 -9.72 -17.57
C PHE A 410 13.62 -9.44 -18.37
N ILE A 411 12.67 -10.36 -18.37
CA ILE A 411 11.38 -10.19 -19.06
C ILE A 411 10.69 -8.89 -18.62
N ARG A 412 10.53 -8.69 -17.32
CA ARG A 412 9.86 -7.49 -16.79
C ARG A 412 10.55 -6.21 -17.26
N LYS A 413 11.88 -6.14 -17.15
CA LYS A 413 12.64 -4.94 -17.49
C LYS A 413 12.72 -4.69 -18.99
N MET A 414 12.79 -5.72 -19.82
CA MET A 414 12.69 -5.57 -21.27
C MET A 414 11.30 -5.08 -21.70
N ASN A 415 10.24 -5.59 -21.05
CA ASN A 415 8.88 -5.10 -21.28
C ASN A 415 8.72 -3.63 -20.87
N GLU A 416 9.23 -3.24 -19.70
CA GLU A 416 9.23 -1.83 -19.24
C GLU A 416 10.00 -0.91 -20.20
N ALA A 417 11.08 -1.41 -20.78
CA ALA A 417 11.88 -0.68 -21.76
C ALA A 417 11.30 -0.71 -23.19
N GLY A 418 10.21 -1.43 -23.43
CA GLY A 418 9.63 -1.61 -24.77
C GLY A 418 10.43 -2.54 -25.68
N ASP A 419 11.41 -3.26 -25.17
CA ASP A 419 12.25 -4.19 -25.93
C ASP A 419 11.60 -5.58 -26.00
N TRP A 420 10.43 -5.62 -26.61
CA TRP A 420 9.64 -6.84 -26.76
C TRP A 420 10.36 -7.93 -27.56
N ALA A 421 11.21 -7.53 -28.50
CA ALA A 421 11.99 -8.48 -29.29
C ALA A 421 12.95 -9.31 -28.43
N ALA A 422 13.50 -8.73 -27.38
CA ALA A 422 14.33 -9.46 -26.41
C ALA A 422 13.50 -10.23 -25.40
N ALA A 423 12.33 -9.73 -25.01
CA ALA A 423 11.47 -10.35 -23.99
C ALA A 423 10.73 -11.60 -24.48
N VAL A 424 10.15 -11.55 -25.70
CA VAL A 424 9.28 -12.61 -26.23
C VAL A 424 9.93 -14.00 -26.24
N PRO A 425 11.19 -14.20 -26.70
CA PRO A 425 11.81 -15.53 -26.65
C PRO A 425 11.94 -16.12 -25.23
N GLU A 426 12.12 -15.28 -24.24
CA GLU A 426 12.24 -15.72 -22.84
C GLU A 426 10.87 -15.96 -22.20
N MET A 427 9.85 -15.18 -22.60
CA MET A 427 8.46 -15.43 -22.21
C MET A 427 7.98 -16.78 -22.72
N GLU A 428 8.32 -17.15 -23.97
CA GLU A 428 8.03 -18.46 -24.57
C GLU A 428 8.59 -19.61 -23.70
N LYS A 429 9.87 -19.49 -23.28
CA LYS A 429 10.53 -20.51 -22.45
C LYS A 429 9.94 -20.59 -21.03
N ASN A 430 9.22 -19.55 -20.60
CA ASN A 430 8.64 -19.43 -19.26
C ASN A 430 7.17 -19.87 -19.19
N LEU A 431 6.60 -20.31 -20.29
CA LEU A 431 5.22 -20.79 -20.34
C LEU A 431 5.02 -21.99 -19.41
N ASN A 432 3.95 -21.94 -18.64
CA ASN A 432 3.56 -22.99 -17.73
C ASN A 432 2.05 -23.19 -17.83
N ALA A 433 1.60 -24.39 -18.16
CA ALA A 433 0.18 -24.76 -18.28
C ALA A 433 -0.64 -24.49 -17.01
N ARG A 434 0.01 -24.32 -15.86
CA ARG A 434 -0.67 -23.93 -14.60
C ARG A 434 -0.85 -22.41 -14.44
N ASN A 435 -0.30 -21.62 -15.35
CA ASN A 435 -0.35 -20.16 -15.30
C ASN A 435 -0.89 -19.56 -16.61
N PRO A 436 -2.22 -19.51 -16.79
CA PRO A 436 -2.83 -18.92 -17.97
C PRO A 436 -2.42 -17.48 -18.24
N ASN A 437 -2.09 -16.69 -17.18
CA ASN A 437 -1.63 -15.32 -17.33
C ASN A 437 -0.36 -15.21 -18.18
N GLY A 438 0.57 -16.16 -18.06
CA GLY A 438 1.78 -16.19 -18.88
C GLY A 438 1.49 -16.33 -20.38
N TYR A 439 0.47 -17.10 -20.74
CA TYR A 439 0.02 -17.23 -22.15
C TYR A 439 -0.59 -15.93 -22.66
N TRP A 440 -1.38 -15.29 -21.82
CA TRP A 440 -1.98 -14.02 -22.13
C TRP A 440 -0.92 -12.91 -22.34
N ASP A 441 0.00 -12.76 -21.39
CA ASP A 441 1.07 -11.75 -21.45
C ASP A 441 1.94 -11.96 -22.69
N LEU A 442 2.22 -13.22 -23.04
CA LEU A 442 2.97 -13.54 -24.26
C LEU A 442 2.15 -13.25 -25.53
N ALA A 443 0.84 -13.55 -25.53
CA ALA A 443 0.00 -13.21 -26.68
C ALA A 443 0.02 -11.71 -26.96
N VAL A 444 -0.11 -10.90 -25.92
CA VAL A 444 -0.01 -9.44 -26.04
C VAL A 444 1.39 -9.01 -26.49
N ALA A 445 2.46 -9.60 -25.94
CA ALA A 445 3.83 -9.28 -26.34
C ALA A 445 4.12 -9.64 -27.81
N CYS A 446 3.58 -10.77 -28.28
CA CYS A 446 3.71 -11.21 -29.67
C CYS A 446 3.13 -10.18 -30.66
N THR A 447 2.01 -9.53 -30.33
CA THR A 447 1.42 -8.50 -31.19
C THR A 447 2.35 -7.29 -31.37
N LYS A 448 3.18 -7.00 -30.35
CA LYS A 448 4.11 -5.87 -30.38
C LYS A 448 5.33 -6.09 -31.27
N VAL A 449 5.65 -7.35 -31.52
CA VAL A 449 6.77 -7.74 -32.40
C VAL A 449 6.31 -8.29 -33.76
N GLY A 450 5.03 -8.09 -34.11
CA GLY A 450 4.45 -8.53 -35.36
C GLY A 450 4.31 -10.04 -35.52
N LYS A 451 4.30 -10.80 -34.40
CA LYS A 451 4.09 -12.26 -34.39
C LYS A 451 2.61 -12.58 -34.22
N ASP A 452 1.76 -12.00 -35.05
CA ASP A 452 0.30 -12.09 -34.94
C ASP A 452 -0.21 -13.54 -34.99
N HIS A 453 0.38 -14.36 -35.84
CA HIS A 453 0.02 -15.79 -35.91
C HIS A 453 0.24 -16.50 -34.56
N ARG A 454 1.38 -16.24 -33.94
CA ARG A 454 1.68 -16.82 -32.62
C ARG A 454 0.76 -16.30 -31.52
N ALA A 455 0.41 -15.03 -31.59
CA ALA A 455 -0.57 -14.43 -30.66
C ALA A 455 -1.95 -15.10 -30.80
N ILE A 456 -2.39 -15.42 -32.02
CA ILE A 456 -3.63 -16.16 -32.29
C ILE A 456 -3.56 -17.57 -31.72
N GLU A 457 -2.46 -18.30 -31.93
CA GLU A 457 -2.26 -19.64 -31.36
C GLU A 457 -2.36 -19.63 -29.82
N LEU A 458 -1.76 -18.67 -29.18
CA LEU A 458 -1.80 -18.51 -27.72
C LEU A 458 -3.22 -18.18 -27.24
N CYS A 459 -3.95 -17.34 -27.98
CA CYS A 459 -5.35 -17.09 -27.69
C CYS A 459 -6.18 -18.37 -27.83
N ASP A 460 -5.93 -19.21 -28.85
CA ASP A 460 -6.63 -20.50 -29.03
C ASP A 460 -6.32 -21.47 -27.88
N GLN A 461 -5.08 -21.50 -27.38
CA GLN A 461 -4.72 -22.27 -26.18
C GLN A 461 -5.45 -21.79 -24.94
N ILE A 462 -5.60 -20.47 -24.75
CA ILE A 462 -6.37 -19.88 -23.64
C ILE A 462 -7.86 -20.25 -23.75
N LEU A 463 -8.39 -20.30 -24.97
CA LEU A 463 -9.78 -20.65 -25.23
C LEU A 463 -10.06 -22.14 -25.03
N GLY A 464 -9.04 -22.96 -25.17
CA GLY A 464 -9.11 -24.41 -24.88
C GLY A 464 -9.35 -24.71 -23.39
N ASP A 465 -9.67 -25.97 -23.10
CA ASP A 465 -9.98 -26.38 -21.73
C ASP A 465 -8.74 -26.81 -20.92
N GLU A 466 -7.60 -27.04 -21.60
CA GLU A 466 -6.37 -27.53 -20.95
C GLU A 466 -5.79 -26.51 -19.94
N LEU A 467 -5.83 -25.24 -20.26
CA LEU A 467 -5.28 -24.17 -19.40
C LEU A 467 -6.21 -23.79 -18.25
N LYS A 468 -7.45 -24.26 -18.24
CA LYS A 468 -8.47 -23.89 -17.23
C LYS A 468 -8.53 -22.35 -16.99
N ALA A 469 -8.41 -21.59 -18.08
CA ALA A 469 -8.48 -20.15 -18.02
C ALA A 469 -9.86 -19.68 -17.56
N ARG A 470 -9.88 -18.60 -16.77
CA ARG A 470 -11.12 -18.02 -16.28
C ARG A 470 -11.96 -17.47 -17.44
N PRO A 471 -13.31 -17.43 -17.29
CA PRO A 471 -14.21 -16.93 -18.34
C PRO A 471 -13.80 -15.55 -18.87
N GLU A 472 -13.37 -14.63 -17.97
CA GLU A 472 -12.94 -13.28 -18.33
C GLU A 472 -11.70 -13.32 -19.26
N MET A 473 -10.75 -14.16 -18.96
CA MET A 473 -9.55 -14.32 -19.79
C MET A 473 -9.87 -14.95 -21.14
N LYS A 474 -10.80 -15.92 -21.17
CA LYS A 474 -11.30 -16.46 -22.44
C LYS A 474 -12.01 -15.38 -23.28
N ALA A 475 -12.77 -14.48 -22.64
CA ALA A 475 -13.38 -13.35 -23.32
C ALA A 475 -12.32 -12.38 -23.88
N ASP A 476 -11.28 -12.10 -23.10
CA ASP A 476 -10.16 -11.26 -23.53
C ASP A 476 -9.43 -11.89 -24.73
N ALA A 477 -9.16 -13.19 -24.69
CA ALA A 477 -8.49 -13.90 -25.77
C ALA A 477 -9.32 -13.90 -27.08
N ARG A 478 -10.66 -14.07 -26.99
CA ARG A 478 -11.55 -13.92 -28.16
C ARG A 478 -11.46 -12.52 -28.74
N SER A 479 -11.49 -11.49 -27.89
CA SER A 479 -11.40 -10.11 -28.32
C SER A 479 -10.06 -9.81 -28.98
N LEU A 480 -8.95 -10.21 -28.36
CA LEU A 480 -7.62 -10.02 -28.94
C LEU A 480 -7.48 -10.74 -30.29
N LYS A 481 -7.98 -11.97 -30.38
CA LYS A 481 -7.99 -12.72 -31.65
C LYS A 481 -8.78 -11.99 -32.74
N ALA A 482 -9.94 -11.40 -32.40
CA ALA A 482 -10.72 -10.61 -33.34
C ALA A 482 -9.93 -9.37 -33.82
N TRP A 483 -9.27 -8.70 -32.92
CA TRP A 483 -8.44 -7.54 -33.22
C TRP A 483 -7.29 -7.86 -34.18
N ILE A 484 -6.57 -8.93 -33.93
CA ILE A 484 -5.41 -9.32 -34.72
C ILE A 484 -5.85 -9.79 -36.12
N SER A 485 -7.00 -10.50 -36.18
CA SER A 485 -7.50 -11.10 -37.42
C SER A 485 -8.31 -10.14 -38.27
N ALA A 486 -8.66 -8.96 -37.77
CA ALA A 486 -9.44 -8.00 -38.52
C ALA A 486 -8.65 -7.39 -39.68
N THR A 487 -9.28 -7.25 -40.81
CA THR A 487 -8.70 -6.65 -42.02
C THR A 487 -8.94 -5.14 -42.09
N ASP A 488 -10.08 -4.69 -41.59
CA ASP A 488 -10.48 -3.29 -41.46
C ASP A 488 -11.45 -3.07 -40.29
N GLU A 489 -11.87 -1.83 -40.09
CA GLU A 489 -12.76 -1.44 -39.00
C GLU A 489 -14.11 -2.16 -39.04
N LYS A 490 -14.65 -2.33 -40.24
CA LYS A 490 -15.95 -2.99 -40.42
C LYS A 490 -15.88 -4.48 -40.11
N ASP A 491 -14.83 -5.14 -40.55
CA ASP A 491 -14.57 -6.55 -40.24
C ASP A 491 -14.35 -6.71 -38.73
N LEU A 492 -13.61 -5.80 -38.08
CA LEU A 492 -13.43 -5.81 -36.61
C LEU A 492 -14.78 -5.74 -35.89
N VAL A 493 -15.63 -4.78 -36.22
CA VAL A 493 -16.96 -4.64 -35.63
C VAL A 493 -17.79 -5.90 -35.83
N GLN A 494 -17.77 -6.49 -37.04
CA GLN A 494 -18.47 -7.73 -37.33
C GLN A 494 -17.96 -8.88 -36.47
N ARG A 495 -16.66 -9.05 -36.33
CA ARG A 495 -16.03 -10.08 -35.50
C ARG A 495 -16.37 -9.89 -34.02
N LEU A 496 -16.29 -8.69 -33.51
CA LEU A 496 -16.61 -8.39 -32.12
C LEU A 496 -18.11 -8.65 -31.84
N ASN A 497 -19.01 -8.27 -32.73
CA ASN A 497 -20.41 -8.58 -32.61
C ASN A 497 -20.69 -10.10 -32.64
N ALA A 498 -19.96 -10.84 -33.48
CA ALA A 498 -20.07 -12.29 -33.51
C ALA A 498 -19.62 -12.98 -32.21
N ILE A 499 -18.67 -12.38 -31.49
CA ILE A 499 -18.20 -12.89 -30.19
C ILE A 499 -19.20 -12.63 -29.07
N ARG A 500 -20.06 -11.62 -29.21
CA ARG A 500 -21.04 -11.24 -28.19
C ARG A 500 -21.93 -12.41 -27.81
N GLY A 501 -22.54 -13.12 -28.81
CA GLY A 501 -23.39 -14.29 -28.57
C GLY A 501 -24.42 -14.03 -27.48
N ASP A 502 -24.53 -14.98 -26.54
CA ASP A 502 -25.46 -14.94 -25.42
C ASP A 502 -24.85 -14.24 -24.17
N GLN A 503 -23.72 -13.54 -24.29
CA GLN A 503 -23.13 -12.82 -23.16
C GLN A 503 -24.06 -11.67 -22.76
N ASN A 504 -24.21 -11.49 -21.43
CA ASN A 504 -24.91 -10.32 -20.93
C ASN A 504 -24.11 -9.04 -21.25
N ASP A 505 -24.79 -7.92 -21.30
CA ASP A 505 -24.18 -6.63 -21.68
C ASP A 505 -22.99 -6.23 -20.80
N LYS A 506 -23.00 -6.63 -19.53
CA LYS A 506 -21.90 -6.35 -18.59
C LYS A 506 -20.62 -7.11 -18.96
N ASP A 507 -20.72 -8.42 -19.23
CA ASP A 507 -19.58 -9.24 -19.57
C ASP A 507 -18.98 -8.86 -20.92
N TRP A 508 -19.88 -8.55 -21.88
CA TRP A 508 -19.51 -8.03 -23.17
C TRP A 508 -18.76 -6.70 -23.07
N PHE A 509 -19.27 -5.78 -22.28
CA PHE A 509 -18.61 -4.51 -22.06
C PHE A 509 -17.24 -4.65 -21.39
N ASN A 510 -17.15 -5.48 -20.40
CA ASN A 510 -15.86 -5.75 -19.76
C ASN A 510 -14.84 -6.33 -20.74
N ALA A 511 -15.28 -7.20 -21.66
CA ALA A 511 -14.46 -7.71 -22.74
C ALA A 511 -14.01 -6.60 -23.71
N LEU A 512 -14.91 -5.72 -24.11
CA LEU A 512 -14.60 -4.55 -24.96
C LEU A 512 -13.64 -3.59 -24.27
N ARG A 513 -13.86 -3.28 -23.00
CA ARG A 513 -13.00 -2.40 -22.21
C ARG A 513 -11.59 -2.95 -22.10
N ARG A 514 -11.45 -4.24 -21.87
CA ARG A 514 -10.16 -4.91 -21.80
C ARG A 514 -9.51 -4.97 -23.16
N ALA A 515 -10.24 -5.29 -24.22
CA ALA A 515 -9.76 -5.20 -25.58
C ALA A 515 -9.27 -3.79 -25.93
N GLY A 516 -9.98 -2.76 -25.51
CA GLY A 516 -9.56 -1.37 -25.68
C GLY A 516 -8.23 -1.04 -25.01
N ARG A 517 -7.89 -1.68 -23.87
CA ARG A 517 -6.57 -1.56 -23.25
C ARG A 517 -5.45 -2.12 -24.14
N PHE A 518 -5.72 -3.18 -24.89
CA PHE A 518 -4.73 -3.76 -25.81
C PHE A 518 -4.49 -2.90 -27.03
N TYR A 519 -5.50 -2.17 -27.41
CA TYR A 519 -5.40 -1.20 -28.49
C TYR A 519 -4.23 -0.21 -28.27
N PHE A 520 -4.04 0.31 -27.05
CA PHE A 520 -2.90 1.17 -26.72
C PHE A 520 -1.56 0.45 -26.81
N THR A 521 -1.56 -0.84 -27.01
CA THR A 521 -0.37 -1.67 -27.13
C THR A 521 -0.01 -2.00 -28.57
N LEU A 522 -0.92 -1.78 -29.54
CA LEU A 522 -0.69 -2.04 -30.94
C LEU A 522 0.12 -0.90 -31.58
N ASP A 523 1.07 -1.25 -32.43
CA ASP A 523 2.16 -0.34 -32.81
C ASP A 523 1.86 0.58 -33.99
N SER A 524 0.78 0.42 -34.75
CA SER A 524 0.46 1.29 -35.87
C SER A 524 -0.55 2.35 -35.50
N SER A 525 -0.15 3.63 -35.57
CA SER A 525 -0.97 4.77 -35.18
C SER A 525 -2.28 4.90 -36.00
N GLU A 526 -2.31 4.47 -37.25
CA GLU A 526 -3.50 4.49 -38.10
C GLU A 526 -4.49 3.37 -37.75
N LYS A 527 -4.02 2.14 -37.59
CA LYS A 527 -4.83 1.05 -37.05
C LYS A 527 -5.41 1.39 -35.67
N ARG A 528 -4.63 2.07 -34.88
CA ARG A 528 -4.99 2.54 -33.56
C ARG A 528 -6.26 3.39 -33.56
N VAL A 529 -6.29 4.43 -34.37
CA VAL A 529 -7.39 5.41 -34.38
C VAL A 529 -8.67 4.78 -34.92
N GLY A 530 -8.57 3.98 -35.96
CA GLY A 530 -9.74 3.33 -36.56
C GLY A 530 -10.38 2.31 -35.62
N TRP A 531 -9.57 1.48 -34.99
CA TRP A 531 -10.06 0.46 -34.10
C TRP A 531 -10.62 1.04 -32.82
N LEU A 532 -10.02 2.11 -32.30
CA LEU A 532 -10.56 2.83 -31.16
C LEU A 532 -11.95 3.42 -31.46
N LYS A 533 -12.11 4.03 -32.62
CA LYS A 533 -13.40 4.54 -33.06
C LYS A 533 -14.44 3.42 -33.18
N ALA A 534 -14.06 2.28 -33.73
CA ALA A 534 -14.92 1.13 -33.87
C ALA A 534 -15.37 0.59 -32.49
N VAL A 535 -14.44 0.42 -31.55
CA VAL A 535 -14.74 -0.06 -30.19
C VAL A 535 -15.55 0.96 -29.39
N ILE A 536 -15.24 2.24 -29.51
CA ILE A 536 -16.03 3.32 -28.91
C ILE A 536 -17.45 3.33 -29.50
N GLY A 537 -17.59 3.11 -30.82
CA GLY A 537 -18.90 2.98 -31.47
C GLY A 537 -19.71 1.83 -30.85
N LEU A 538 -19.14 0.64 -30.79
CA LEU A 538 -19.79 -0.51 -30.17
C LEU A 538 -20.09 -0.30 -28.69
N SER A 539 -19.22 0.35 -27.96
CA SER A 539 -19.47 0.64 -26.54
C SER A 539 -20.56 1.68 -26.38
N ARG A 540 -20.65 2.67 -27.26
CA ARG A 540 -21.76 3.65 -27.24
C ARG A 540 -23.11 3.00 -27.44
N ASP A 541 -23.23 2.12 -28.43
CA ASP A 541 -24.48 1.44 -28.74
C ASP A 541 -24.96 0.53 -27.59
N LEU A 542 -24.03 0.01 -26.80
CA LEU A 542 -24.31 -0.94 -25.72
C LEU A 542 -24.49 -0.29 -24.35
N LEU A 543 -23.79 0.80 -24.11
CA LEU A 543 -23.65 1.35 -22.75
C LEU A 543 -24.43 2.61 -22.54
N TRP A 544 -24.71 3.29 -23.63
CA TRP A 544 -25.28 4.59 -23.60
C TRP A 544 -26.36 4.64 -24.67
N PRO A 545 -27.62 4.47 -24.29
CA PRO A 545 -28.62 4.95 -25.17
C PRO A 545 -28.20 6.38 -25.51
N GLU A 546 -27.95 6.62 -26.78
CA GLU A 546 -27.48 7.90 -27.32
C GLU A 546 -27.94 9.11 -26.52
N GLU A 547 -27.10 10.10 -26.34
CA GLU A 547 -27.34 11.41 -25.77
C GLU A 547 -27.26 11.59 -24.25
N LYS A 548 -26.90 10.60 -23.46
CA LYS A 548 -27.34 10.61 -22.07
C LYS A 548 -26.28 10.78 -21.04
N VAL A 549 -25.06 11.03 -21.42
CA VAL A 549 -23.94 10.86 -20.51
C VAL A 549 -23.04 12.05 -20.37
N GLY A 550 -23.40 13.12 -21.06
CA GLY A 550 -22.75 14.40 -20.85
C GLY A 550 -23.33 15.13 -19.64
N TYR A 551 -22.50 15.47 -18.70
CA TYR A 551 -22.81 16.32 -17.58
C TYR A 551 -21.92 17.55 -17.66
N THR A 552 -22.50 18.73 -17.91
CA THR A 552 -21.72 19.96 -17.91
C THR A 552 -21.54 20.45 -16.48
N LEU A 553 -20.33 20.42 -15.98
CA LEU A 553 -19.98 21.00 -14.69
C LEU A 553 -20.12 22.52 -14.74
N THR A 554 -20.91 23.06 -13.85
CA THR A 554 -21.21 24.49 -13.79
C THR A 554 -20.33 25.20 -12.81
N TRP A 555 -19.78 26.35 -13.23
CA TRP A 555 -19.15 27.29 -12.33
C TRP A 555 -20.18 27.89 -11.35
N MET A 556 -19.87 27.85 -10.07
CA MET A 556 -20.67 28.46 -9.00
C MET A 556 -19.79 29.14 -8.00
N GLU A 557 -19.74 30.49 -8.03
CA GLU A 557 -18.89 31.24 -7.12
C GLU A 557 -19.25 31.00 -5.64
N ASP A 558 -20.54 30.85 -5.39
CA ASP A 558 -21.11 30.64 -4.04
C ASP A 558 -21.60 29.18 -3.87
N ALA A 559 -20.84 28.21 -4.33
CA ALA A 559 -21.18 26.80 -4.13
C ALA A 559 -21.33 26.48 -2.63
N PRO A 560 -22.37 25.74 -2.21
CA PRO A 560 -22.54 25.35 -0.82
C PRO A 560 -21.33 24.59 -0.29
N LYS A 561 -20.82 24.99 0.90
CA LYS A 561 -19.57 24.45 1.46
C LYS A 561 -19.77 23.30 2.45
N SER A 562 -21.03 22.89 2.65
CA SER A 562 -21.39 21.77 3.54
C SER A 562 -22.69 21.13 3.11
N ALA A 563 -22.96 19.91 3.60
CA ALA A 563 -24.21 19.21 3.39
C ALA A 563 -25.41 20.00 3.93
N ASP A 564 -25.25 20.65 5.10
CA ASP A 564 -26.30 21.49 5.69
C ASP A 564 -26.57 22.75 4.84
N SER A 565 -25.53 23.39 4.32
CA SER A 565 -25.73 24.52 3.41
C SER A 565 -26.33 24.10 2.08
N ALA A 566 -25.99 22.94 1.56
CA ALA A 566 -26.59 22.37 0.36
C ALA A 566 -28.07 22.02 0.56
N LEU A 567 -28.42 21.44 1.72
CA LEU A 567 -29.82 21.13 2.07
C LEU A 567 -30.68 22.39 2.12
N ARG A 568 -30.17 23.50 2.66
CA ARG A 568 -30.90 24.77 2.79
C ARG A 568 -30.87 25.61 1.51
N SER A 569 -30.03 25.29 0.58
CA SER A 569 -29.95 25.95 -0.72
C SER A 569 -30.89 25.30 -1.71
N ASP A 570 -31.02 25.94 -2.84
CA ASP A 570 -31.77 25.41 -3.99
C ASP A 570 -30.88 24.69 -5.01
N ILE A 571 -29.68 24.26 -4.59
CA ILE A 571 -28.65 23.71 -5.50
C ILE A 571 -29.17 22.53 -6.30
N PHE A 572 -29.87 21.60 -5.67
CA PHE A 572 -30.46 20.46 -6.37
C PHE A 572 -31.49 20.88 -7.41
N LYS A 573 -32.32 21.88 -7.07
CA LYS A 573 -33.32 22.44 -7.99
C LYS A 573 -32.66 23.28 -9.09
N LYS A 574 -31.67 24.09 -8.73
CA LYS A 574 -31.01 25.03 -9.64
C LYS A 574 -30.21 24.29 -10.72
N LEU A 575 -29.49 23.28 -10.34
CA LEU A 575 -28.76 22.47 -11.29
C LEU A 575 -29.67 21.62 -12.17
N ALA A 576 -30.84 21.22 -11.68
CA ALA A 576 -31.86 20.56 -12.47
C ALA A 576 -32.55 21.51 -13.46
N THR A 577 -32.82 22.77 -13.08
CA THR A 577 -33.61 23.74 -13.85
C THR A 577 -32.82 24.51 -14.88
N GLU A 578 -31.52 24.71 -14.68
CA GLU A 578 -30.70 25.49 -15.62
C GLU A 578 -30.38 24.76 -16.93
N ASN A 579 -30.70 23.50 -17.03
CA ASN A 579 -30.53 22.62 -18.22
C ASN A 579 -29.18 22.77 -18.95
N ARG A 580 -28.16 23.25 -18.26
CA ARG A 580 -26.82 23.47 -18.80
C ARG A 580 -26.03 22.18 -18.91
N MET A 581 -26.47 21.16 -18.23
CA MET A 581 -25.82 19.90 -18.07
C MET A 581 -26.50 18.78 -18.87
N GLY A 582 -27.31 19.15 -19.83
CA GLY A 582 -28.10 18.23 -20.62
C GLY A 582 -29.26 17.60 -19.79
N LYS A 583 -29.78 16.53 -20.30
CA LYS A 583 -30.98 15.85 -19.77
C LYS A 583 -30.85 15.32 -18.34
N TYR A 584 -29.64 15.27 -17.80
CA TYR A 584 -29.28 14.64 -16.53
C TYR A 584 -28.51 15.56 -15.58
N ASN A 585 -28.93 16.80 -15.49
CA ASN A 585 -28.34 17.78 -14.54
C ASN A 585 -28.41 17.30 -13.09
N THR A 586 -29.46 16.58 -12.77
CA THR A 586 -29.68 15.87 -11.53
C THR A 586 -29.93 14.42 -11.84
N TRP A 587 -29.21 13.52 -11.24
CA TRP A 587 -29.37 12.10 -11.50
C TRP A 587 -30.31 11.51 -10.46
N ASN A 588 -31.41 11.01 -10.92
CA ASN A 588 -32.32 10.26 -10.09
C ASN A 588 -32.02 8.78 -10.32
N LEU A 589 -31.42 8.14 -9.33
CA LEU A 589 -31.01 6.74 -9.41
C LEU A 589 -32.19 5.77 -9.49
N PHE A 590 -33.39 6.23 -9.23
CA PHE A 590 -34.62 5.43 -9.19
C PHE A 590 -35.64 5.85 -10.27
N ASP A 591 -35.26 6.70 -11.19
CA ASP A 591 -36.09 7.01 -12.36
C ASP A 591 -36.24 5.75 -13.22
N LYS A 592 -37.40 5.58 -13.82
CA LYS A 592 -37.70 4.47 -14.75
C LYS A 592 -36.73 4.39 -15.92
N ASN A 593 -36.12 5.51 -16.32
CA ASN A 593 -35.12 5.53 -17.37
C ASN A 593 -33.72 5.17 -16.85
N ALA A 594 -33.55 5.07 -15.55
CA ALA A 594 -32.33 4.61 -14.89
C ALA A 594 -32.37 3.12 -14.53
N GLU A 595 -33.36 2.37 -14.94
CA GLU A 595 -33.49 0.90 -14.71
C GLU A 595 -32.28 0.13 -15.21
N LEU A 596 -31.58 0.65 -16.23
CA LEU A 596 -30.31 0.11 -16.71
C LEU A 596 -29.12 0.42 -15.79
N ALA A 597 -29.25 1.36 -14.87
CA ALA A 597 -28.19 1.79 -13.96
C ALA A 597 -28.25 1.10 -12.58
N LEU A 598 -29.38 0.47 -12.27
CA LEU A 598 -29.57 -0.22 -10.99
C LEU A 598 -28.98 -1.62 -11.06
N LEU A 599 -27.76 -1.76 -10.60
CA LEU A 599 -27.15 -3.06 -10.39
C LEU A 599 -27.20 -3.37 -8.90
N LYS A 600 -27.92 -4.40 -8.54
CA LYS A 600 -27.80 -5.01 -7.22
C LYS A 600 -26.45 -5.70 -7.09
N SER A 601 -25.81 -5.60 -5.93
CA SER A 601 -24.56 -6.33 -5.62
C SER A 601 -24.70 -7.83 -5.82
N ASN A 602 -25.93 -8.35 -5.73
CA ASN A 602 -26.28 -9.77 -5.85
C ASN A 602 -26.98 -10.11 -7.16
N GLU A 603 -26.78 -9.32 -8.22
CA GLU A 603 -27.23 -9.60 -9.58
C GLU A 603 -28.75 -9.63 -9.81
N LYS A 604 -29.58 -9.34 -8.81
CA LYS A 604 -31.01 -9.22 -9.01
C LYS A 604 -31.39 -7.73 -9.20
N PRO A 605 -32.06 -7.36 -10.28
CA PRO A 605 -32.54 -6.01 -10.46
C PRO A 605 -33.56 -5.64 -9.37
N HIS A 606 -33.53 -4.39 -8.92
CA HIS A 606 -34.56 -3.87 -8.03
C HIS A 606 -35.91 -3.85 -8.74
N THR A 607 -36.97 -4.20 -8.05
CA THR A 607 -38.34 -4.01 -8.53
C THR A 607 -38.76 -2.57 -8.24
N ALA A 608 -39.77 -2.06 -8.96
CA ALA A 608 -40.35 -0.76 -8.66
C ALA A 608 -40.84 -0.64 -7.20
N ALA A 609 -41.26 -1.75 -6.59
CA ALA A 609 -41.68 -1.78 -5.20
C ALA A 609 -40.50 -1.62 -4.20
N ASP A 610 -39.32 -2.12 -4.54
CA ASP A 610 -38.12 -2.01 -3.68
C ASP A 610 -37.63 -0.56 -3.55
N VAL A 611 -37.95 0.28 -4.55
CA VAL A 611 -37.44 1.64 -4.65
C VAL A 611 -38.53 2.71 -4.48
N ALA A 612 -39.76 2.29 -4.27
CA ALA A 612 -40.89 3.21 -4.10
C ALA A 612 -40.67 4.15 -2.90
N GLY A 613 -40.73 5.45 -3.14
CA GLY A 613 -40.49 6.49 -2.12
C GLY A 613 -39.05 6.70 -1.72
N LYS A 614 -38.10 6.00 -2.36
CA LYS A 614 -36.67 6.17 -2.16
C LYS A 614 -36.05 6.78 -3.40
N GLU A 615 -35.68 8.03 -3.32
CA GLU A 615 -35.07 8.74 -4.43
C GLU A 615 -33.67 9.21 -4.05
N ALA A 616 -32.72 9.09 -4.96
CA ALA A 616 -31.42 9.68 -4.83
C ALA A 616 -31.18 10.68 -5.96
N CYS A 617 -30.71 11.84 -5.59
CA CYS A 617 -30.40 12.92 -6.51
C CYS A 617 -28.94 13.31 -6.29
N VAL A 618 -28.18 13.40 -7.35
CA VAL A 618 -26.76 13.79 -7.32
C VAL A 618 -26.56 14.99 -8.21
N CYS A 619 -25.76 15.91 -7.77
CA CYS A 619 -25.28 17.01 -8.59
C CYS A 619 -23.84 17.38 -8.24
N ALA A 620 -23.17 18.02 -9.18
CA ALA A 620 -21.81 18.47 -9.02
C ALA A 620 -21.63 19.86 -9.63
N CYS A 621 -20.79 20.65 -9.00
CA CYS A 621 -20.36 21.94 -9.52
C CYS A 621 -18.91 22.18 -9.09
N TYR A 622 -18.37 23.30 -9.48
CA TYR A 622 -17.04 23.71 -9.04
C TYR A 622 -16.96 25.21 -8.83
N ASP A 623 -16.00 25.61 -8.00
CA ASP A 623 -15.68 27.01 -7.75
C ASP A 623 -14.17 27.25 -7.86
N ALA A 624 -13.74 28.43 -7.42
CA ALA A 624 -12.31 28.76 -7.41
C ALA A 624 -11.46 27.78 -6.60
N SER A 625 -12.02 27.14 -5.59
CA SER A 625 -11.28 26.33 -4.63
C SER A 625 -11.22 24.83 -4.96
N GLY A 626 -12.22 24.31 -5.69
CA GLY A 626 -12.30 22.87 -5.98
C GLY A 626 -13.64 22.42 -6.56
N LEU A 627 -13.80 21.11 -6.59
CA LEU A 627 -15.02 20.42 -6.99
C LEU A 627 -15.90 20.17 -5.78
N HIS A 628 -17.19 20.26 -5.99
CA HIS A 628 -18.23 19.96 -5.01
C HIS A 628 -19.18 18.92 -5.59
N PHE A 629 -19.31 17.81 -4.90
CA PHE A 629 -20.27 16.75 -5.18
C PHE A 629 -21.32 16.73 -4.09
N TYR A 630 -22.59 16.70 -4.47
CA TYR A 630 -23.70 16.63 -3.54
C TYR A 630 -24.58 15.46 -3.88
N ALA A 631 -25.03 14.74 -2.86
CA ALA A 631 -26.04 13.71 -3.00
C ALA A 631 -27.14 13.93 -1.99
N LYS A 632 -28.40 13.79 -2.43
CA LYS A 632 -29.57 13.84 -1.57
C LYS A 632 -30.37 12.58 -1.73
N PHE A 633 -30.59 11.89 -0.63
CA PHE A 633 -31.42 10.68 -0.57
C PHE A 633 -32.71 11.01 0.15
N ASN A 634 -33.83 10.86 -0.52
CA ASN A 634 -35.14 10.94 0.13
C ASN A 634 -35.41 9.59 0.80
N ASP A 635 -35.69 9.64 2.08
CA ASP A 635 -36.05 8.46 2.87
C ASP A 635 -37.13 8.87 3.86
N PRO A 636 -38.38 8.40 3.68
CA PRO A 636 -39.47 8.72 4.59
C PRO A 636 -39.26 8.22 6.01
N GLU A 637 -38.25 7.40 6.26
CA GLU A 637 -37.89 6.84 7.54
C GLU A 637 -36.51 7.30 8.05
N ALA A 638 -35.93 8.32 7.45
CA ALA A 638 -34.59 8.80 7.79
C ALA A 638 -34.42 9.16 9.27
N GLY A 639 -35.49 9.72 9.90
CA GLY A 639 -35.47 10.06 11.33
C GLY A 639 -35.69 8.89 12.29
N LYS A 640 -35.97 7.70 11.81
CA LYS A 640 -36.14 6.52 12.68
C LYS A 640 -34.79 5.88 12.96
N ALA A 641 -34.45 5.74 14.25
CA ALA A 641 -33.29 4.96 14.65
C ALA A 641 -33.47 3.51 14.15
N ARG A 642 -32.52 3.05 13.35
CA ARG A 642 -32.51 1.67 12.83
C ARG A 642 -31.38 0.92 13.50
N ASP A 643 -31.68 -0.13 14.24
CA ASP A 643 -30.66 -1.01 14.84
C ASP A 643 -29.84 -1.67 13.72
N GLY A 644 -28.54 -1.56 13.81
CA GLY A 644 -27.63 -2.22 12.88
C GLY A 644 -27.29 -1.47 11.60
N ILE A 645 -27.49 -0.17 11.54
CA ILE A 645 -27.24 0.68 10.34
C ILE A 645 -25.74 1.00 10.13
N ALA A 646 -24.83 0.19 10.58
CA ALA A 646 -23.45 0.32 10.16
C ALA A 646 -23.27 0.24 8.62
N ASN A 647 -24.30 -0.26 7.92
CA ASN A 647 -24.39 -0.34 6.47
C ASN A 647 -25.54 0.51 5.89
N GLY A 648 -25.86 1.61 6.55
CA GLY A 648 -26.96 2.47 6.18
C GLY A 648 -26.82 3.14 4.85
N PHE A 649 -27.03 4.44 4.83
CA PHE A 649 -26.93 5.24 3.62
C PHE A 649 -25.47 5.62 3.38
N TYR A 650 -24.99 5.41 2.16
CA TYR A 650 -23.71 5.91 1.72
C TYR A 650 -23.77 6.41 0.29
N ALA A 651 -22.90 7.37 0.00
CA ALA A 651 -22.61 7.84 -1.34
C ALA A 651 -21.17 7.50 -1.68
N GLU A 652 -20.95 6.92 -2.84
CA GLU A 652 -19.65 6.58 -3.34
C GLU A 652 -19.41 7.25 -4.67
N TYR A 653 -18.29 7.92 -4.79
CA TYR A 653 -17.91 8.64 -5.99
C TYR A 653 -16.60 8.04 -6.48
N ASP A 654 -16.63 7.57 -7.72
CA ASP A 654 -15.47 7.07 -8.41
C ASP A 654 -15.24 8.00 -9.59
N PHE A 655 -14.19 8.80 -9.57
CA PHE A 655 -13.96 9.78 -10.62
C PHE A 655 -12.52 9.79 -11.12
N GLN A 656 -12.38 10.09 -12.41
CA GLN A 656 -11.13 10.09 -13.13
C GLN A 656 -10.86 11.49 -13.67
N PRO A 657 -9.97 12.24 -13.03
CA PRO A 657 -9.49 13.49 -13.58
C PRO A 657 -8.77 13.27 -14.91
N GLY A 658 -8.89 14.24 -15.82
CA GLY A 658 -8.21 14.19 -17.11
C GLY A 658 -8.78 13.20 -18.12
N GLY A 659 -9.85 12.49 -17.81
CA GLY A 659 -10.57 11.62 -18.74
C GLY A 659 -9.85 10.36 -19.21
N ASP A 660 -8.58 10.42 -19.53
CA ASP A 660 -7.75 9.33 -20.00
C ASP A 660 -6.62 8.96 -19.03
N ALA A 661 -6.60 9.57 -17.85
CA ALA A 661 -5.64 9.23 -16.83
C ALA A 661 -5.75 7.75 -16.43
N PRO A 662 -4.64 7.04 -16.23
CA PRO A 662 -4.67 5.62 -15.84
C PRO A 662 -5.16 5.39 -14.42
N TRP A 663 -5.40 6.45 -13.66
CA TRP A 663 -5.79 6.43 -12.26
C TRP A 663 -7.14 7.08 -12.05
N HIS A 664 -7.83 6.69 -11.00
CA HIS A 664 -9.10 7.24 -10.56
C HIS A 664 -9.18 7.27 -9.04
N TRP A 665 -10.11 8.05 -8.54
CA TRP A 665 -10.36 8.22 -7.13
C TRP A 665 -11.67 7.59 -6.75
N ASN A 666 -11.64 6.81 -5.68
CA ASN A 666 -12.82 6.29 -5.04
C ASN A 666 -13.01 6.99 -3.69
N MET A 667 -14.15 7.59 -3.47
CA MET A 667 -14.52 8.33 -2.26
C MET A 667 -15.85 7.82 -1.74
N ILE A 668 -15.88 7.38 -0.50
CA ILE A 668 -17.11 6.86 0.13
C ILE A 668 -17.45 7.70 1.34
N THR A 669 -18.67 8.19 1.38
CA THR A 669 -19.24 8.95 2.50
C THR A 669 -20.41 8.19 3.09
N ARG A 670 -20.45 8.04 4.40
CA ARG A 670 -21.49 7.33 5.15
C ARG A 670 -22.24 8.27 6.09
N ALA A 671 -23.53 8.05 6.24
CA ALA A 671 -24.36 8.87 7.13
C ALA A 671 -24.09 8.65 8.62
N ASP A 672 -23.63 7.45 8.99
CA ASP A 672 -23.38 7.04 10.37
C ASP A 672 -21.95 7.33 10.86
N THR A 673 -21.04 7.45 9.96
CA THR A 673 -19.65 7.81 10.23
C THR A 673 -19.18 8.75 9.12
N PRO A 674 -19.37 10.06 9.29
CA PRO A 674 -18.86 11.03 8.34
C PRO A 674 -17.33 11.09 8.44
N ASN A 675 -16.69 10.13 7.88
CA ASN A 675 -15.26 10.12 7.59
C ASN A 675 -15.13 9.54 6.21
N VAL A 676 -14.51 10.27 5.32
CA VAL A 676 -14.04 9.70 4.05
C VAL A 676 -13.22 8.47 4.42
N ASP A 677 -13.79 7.31 4.27
CA ASP A 677 -12.99 6.14 4.08
C ASP A 677 -12.25 6.45 2.78
N GLN A 678 -11.03 6.98 2.93
CA GLN A 678 -10.23 7.43 1.80
C GLN A 678 -9.89 6.19 1.02
N GLY A 679 -10.85 5.81 0.21
CA GLY A 679 -10.80 4.67 -0.64
C GLY A 679 -9.56 4.75 -1.51
N ALA A 680 -9.07 3.62 -1.88
CA ALA A 680 -7.89 3.45 -2.67
C ALA A 680 -7.86 4.44 -3.85
N VAL A 681 -6.83 5.26 -3.87
CA VAL A 681 -6.43 5.93 -5.10
C VAL A 681 -5.71 4.85 -5.92
N TRP A 682 -6.41 4.33 -6.90
CA TRP A 682 -5.87 3.31 -7.78
C TRP A 682 -4.95 3.95 -8.80
N ASP A 683 -3.69 3.47 -8.84
CA ASP A 683 -2.66 3.92 -9.79
C ASP A 683 -2.36 5.43 -9.79
N ALA A 684 -2.71 6.14 -8.74
CA ALA A 684 -2.42 7.57 -8.64
C ALA A 684 -0.92 7.81 -8.52
N PRO A 685 -0.42 8.85 -9.17
CA PRO A 685 0.96 9.29 -9.01
C PRO A 685 1.27 9.78 -7.58
N ARG A 686 0.25 10.07 -6.78
CA ARG A 686 0.33 10.43 -5.35
C ARG A 686 -0.22 9.30 -4.49
N LYS A 687 0.63 8.71 -3.68
CA LYS A 687 0.20 7.82 -2.60
C LYS A 687 -0.11 8.65 -1.35
N GLY A 688 -1.38 8.77 -1.00
CA GLY A 688 -1.85 9.34 0.25
C GLY A 688 -2.45 10.75 0.12
N PHE A 689 -3.75 10.86 0.33
CA PHE A 689 -4.51 12.11 0.41
C PHE A 689 -4.19 12.98 1.62
N LYS A 690 -3.33 12.51 2.53
CA LYS A 690 -2.98 13.18 3.78
C LYS A 690 -1.64 13.90 3.76
N VAL A 691 -1.06 14.09 2.59
CA VAL A 691 0.21 14.80 2.44
C VAL A 691 -0.08 16.18 1.90
N GLY A 692 -0.14 17.16 2.78
CA GLY A 692 -0.40 18.54 2.43
C GLY A 692 -1.36 19.23 3.39
N ALA A 693 -1.64 20.50 3.15
CA ALA A 693 -2.52 21.31 3.97
C ALA A 693 -3.99 21.28 3.52
N GLU A 694 -4.24 20.87 2.28
CA GLU A 694 -5.57 20.77 1.71
C GLU A 694 -5.98 19.31 1.51
N TYR A 695 -7.17 18.95 2.00
CA TYR A 695 -7.71 17.61 1.97
C TYR A 695 -9.07 17.57 1.32
N ILE A 696 -9.46 16.39 0.85
CA ILE A 696 -10.88 16.10 0.60
C ILE A 696 -11.61 16.30 1.92
N LYS A 697 -12.67 17.10 1.87
CA LYS A 697 -13.57 17.31 3.00
C LYS A 697 -14.91 16.71 2.65
N GLU A 698 -15.50 16.07 3.62
CA GLU A 698 -16.84 15.56 3.52
C GLU A 698 -17.62 15.91 4.76
N ASP A 699 -18.90 16.01 4.56
CA ASP A 699 -19.87 16.08 5.63
C ASP A 699 -21.21 15.50 5.18
N ALA A 700 -22.04 15.17 6.15
CA ALA A 700 -23.36 14.68 5.94
C ALA A 700 -24.33 15.29 6.94
N VAL A 701 -25.57 15.49 6.53
CA VAL A 701 -26.66 15.90 7.40
C VAL A 701 -27.89 15.03 7.14
N SER A 702 -28.53 14.61 8.22
CA SER A 702 -29.75 13.83 8.15
C SER A 702 -30.90 14.61 8.77
N THR A 703 -32.06 14.53 8.13
CA THR A 703 -33.34 15.03 8.63
C THR A 703 -34.29 13.86 8.83
N ASP A 704 -35.54 14.13 9.22
CA ASP A 704 -36.55 13.09 9.34
C ASP A 704 -36.97 12.47 7.99
N THR A 705 -36.65 13.11 6.88
CA THR A 705 -37.10 12.73 5.54
C THR A 705 -36.00 12.55 4.52
N CYS A 706 -34.78 12.94 4.81
CA CYS A 706 -33.69 12.81 3.85
C CYS A 706 -32.30 12.80 4.50
N HIS A 707 -31.35 12.29 3.74
CA HIS A 707 -29.91 12.41 4.00
C HIS A 707 -29.27 13.23 2.89
N VAL A 708 -28.41 14.16 3.24
CA VAL A 708 -27.61 14.94 2.30
C VAL A 708 -26.15 14.76 2.58
N PHE A 709 -25.38 14.52 1.54
CA PHE A 709 -23.93 14.35 1.56
C PHE A 709 -23.27 15.43 0.74
N HIS A 710 -22.13 15.87 1.19
CA HIS A 710 -21.27 16.79 0.46
C HIS A 710 -19.84 16.29 0.48
N ILE A 711 -19.19 16.29 -0.67
CA ILE A 711 -17.76 16.02 -0.81
C ILE A 711 -17.14 17.20 -1.54
N TYR A 712 -16.07 17.74 -0.95
CA TYR A 712 -15.26 18.80 -1.53
C TYR A 712 -13.88 18.26 -1.87
N VAL A 713 -13.47 18.44 -3.13
CA VAL A 713 -12.16 18.04 -3.63
C VAL A 713 -11.40 19.31 -4.05
N PRO A 714 -10.40 19.75 -3.28
CA PRO A 714 -9.61 20.92 -3.63
C PRO A 714 -8.78 20.69 -4.90
N TRP A 715 -8.61 21.74 -5.70
CA TRP A 715 -7.88 21.65 -6.96
C TRP A 715 -6.46 21.14 -6.83
N ILE A 716 -5.82 21.35 -5.72
CA ILE A 716 -4.44 20.89 -5.49
C ILE A 716 -4.30 19.37 -5.61
N LEU A 717 -5.33 18.63 -5.31
CA LEU A 717 -5.31 17.18 -5.43
C LEU A 717 -5.37 16.71 -6.89
N CYS A 718 -5.86 17.57 -7.79
CA CYS A 718 -5.98 17.31 -9.22
C CYS A 718 -5.06 18.23 -10.04
N TRP A 719 -4.00 18.78 -9.46
CA TRP A 719 -3.19 19.80 -10.11
C TRP A 719 -2.57 19.36 -11.45
N ASN A 720 -2.24 18.07 -11.59
CA ASN A 720 -1.69 17.52 -12.84
C ASN A 720 -2.70 17.55 -13.99
N GLU A 721 -3.97 17.45 -13.66
CA GLU A 721 -5.11 17.36 -14.58
C GLU A 721 -6.03 18.57 -14.42
N PHE A 722 -5.48 19.72 -14.02
CA PHE A 722 -6.26 20.93 -13.77
C PHE A 722 -7.04 21.35 -15.04
N PRO A 723 -8.39 21.45 -14.97
CA PRO A 723 -9.23 21.43 -16.15
C PRO A 723 -9.15 22.73 -16.94
N LYS A 724 -9.37 22.60 -18.26
CA LYS A 724 -9.64 23.70 -19.18
C LYS A 724 -11.08 23.61 -19.66
N THR A 725 -11.59 24.67 -20.23
CA THR A 725 -12.89 24.65 -20.89
C THR A 725 -12.93 23.58 -21.97
N GLY A 726 -13.94 22.73 -21.93
CA GLY A 726 -14.11 21.63 -22.87
C GLY A 726 -13.45 20.32 -22.43
N ASP A 727 -12.60 20.34 -21.40
CA ASP A 727 -12.06 19.09 -20.85
C ASP A 727 -13.19 18.25 -20.27
N THR A 728 -13.06 16.94 -20.45
CA THR A 728 -14.05 15.97 -20.01
C THR A 728 -13.43 14.98 -19.04
N TRP A 729 -13.95 14.93 -17.83
CA TRP A 729 -13.61 13.94 -16.82
C TRP A 729 -14.69 12.87 -16.71
N ARG A 730 -14.39 11.76 -16.08
CA ARG A 730 -15.34 10.66 -15.91
C ARG A 730 -15.67 10.43 -14.45
N MET A 731 -16.91 10.08 -14.18
CA MET A 731 -17.37 9.78 -12.82
C MET A 731 -18.39 8.64 -12.83
N VAL A 732 -18.29 7.76 -11.86
CA VAL A 732 -19.36 6.83 -11.47
C VAL A 732 -19.82 7.24 -10.08
N PHE A 733 -21.13 7.30 -9.90
CA PHE A 733 -21.75 7.54 -8.61
C PHE A 733 -22.51 6.30 -8.15
N VAL A 734 -22.28 5.89 -6.92
CA VAL A 734 -22.99 4.77 -6.29
C VAL A 734 -23.71 5.25 -5.05
N ALA A 735 -24.96 4.86 -4.93
CA ALA A 735 -25.77 5.11 -3.76
C ALA A 735 -26.11 3.81 -3.05
N GLY A 736 -25.88 3.75 -1.76
CA GLY A 736 -26.15 2.58 -0.92
C GLY A 736 -27.25 2.82 0.11
N TRP A 737 -28.14 1.83 0.29
CA TRP A 737 -29.20 1.80 1.28
C TRP A 737 -29.22 0.44 1.98
N ALA A 738 -28.91 0.37 3.25
CA ALA A 738 -29.16 -0.81 4.08
C ALA A 738 -28.81 -2.15 3.39
N GLY A 739 -27.64 -2.24 2.79
CA GLY A 739 -27.15 -3.43 2.10
C GLY A 739 -27.60 -3.60 0.65
N GLN A 740 -28.27 -2.57 0.09
CA GLN A 740 -28.59 -2.46 -1.33
C GLN A 740 -27.83 -1.28 -1.92
N PHE A 741 -27.48 -1.36 -3.19
CA PHE A 741 -26.89 -0.23 -3.87
C PHE A 741 -27.32 -0.13 -5.34
N GLY A 742 -27.28 1.09 -5.85
CA GLY A 742 -27.47 1.40 -7.26
C GLY A 742 -26.32 2.29 -7.76
N ALA A 743 -25.89 2.09 -8.98
CA ALA A 743 -24.85 2.89 -9.61
C ALA A 743 -25.41 3.69 -10.77
N LEU A 744 -25.13 4.98 -10.80
CA LEU A 744 -25.39 5.83 -11.95
C LEU A 744 -24.19 5.71 -12.90
N GLY A 745 -24.46 5.56 -14.19
CA GLY A 745 -23.43 5.26 -15.18
C GLY A 745 -23.34 3.77 -15.55
N GLY A 746 -24.24 2.95 -15.03
CA GLY A 746 -24.56 1.61 -15.54
C GLY A 746 -23.61 0.51 -15.16
N SER A 747 -22.75 0.67 -14.16
CA SER A 747 -21.88 -0.43 -13.76
C SER A 747 -21.37 -0.35 -12.33
N ALA A 748 -20.66 -1.40 -11.95
CA ALA A 748 -20.01 -1.48 -10.66
C ALA A 748 -18.99 -0.36 -10.48
N VAL A 749 -18.71 -0.06 -9.23
CA VAL A 749 -17.59 0.77 -8.77
C VAL A 749 -16.32 0.42 -9.54
N HIS A 750 -15.52 1.41 -9.86
CA HIS A 750 -14.28 1.31 -10.64
C HIS A 750 -14.44 1.07 -12.17
N GLU A 751 -15.66 1.03 -12.71
CA GLU A 751 -15.86 0.90 -14.16
C GLU A 751 -16.03 2.26 -14.85
N LEU A 752 -15.06 3.14 -14.70
CA LEU A 752 -15.10 4.51 -15.22
C LEU A 752 -15.28 4.64 -16.74
N GLY A 753 -14.98 3.58 -17.48
CA GLY A 753 -15.32 3.55 -18.91
C GLY A 753 -16.80 3.73 -19.20
N ARG A 754 -17.67 3.43 -18.23
CA ARG A 754 -19.11 3.66 -18.22
C ARG A 754 -19.52 4.92 -17.46
N GLY A 755 -18.54 5.58 -16.84
CA GLY A 755 -18.79 6.78 -16.04
C GLY A 755 -19.38 7.91 -16.86
N LEU A 756 -20.09 8.77 -16.17
CA LEU A 756 -20.61 10.00 -16.75
C LEU A 756 -19.44 10.86 -17.23
N GLN A 757 -19.62 11.45 -18.40
CA GLN A 757 -18.67 12.41 -18.92
C GLN A 757 -19.02 13.79 -18.38
N MET A 758 -18.18 14.31 -17.51
CA MET A 758 -18.31 15.63 -16.93
C MET A 758 -17.47 16.61 -17.75
N THR A 759 -18.12 17.48 -18.49
CA THR A 759 -17.46 18.51 -19.30
C THR A 759 -17.41 19.83 -18.54
N PHE A 760 -16.23 20.45 -18.50
CA PHE A 760 -16.05 21.74 -17.86
C PHE A 760 -16.43 22.88 -18.81
N ASP A 761 -17.36 23.73 -18.36
CA ASP A 761 -17.66 25.01 -18.97
C ASP A 761 -17.10 26.10 -18.07
N ILE A 762 -15.84 26.49 -18.31
CA ILE A 762 -15.14 27.46 -17.46
C ILE A 762 -15.27 28.85 -18.04
N PRO A 763 -15.96 29.78 -17.37
CA PRO A 763 -15.97 31.18 -17.74
C PRO A 763 -14.55 31.77 -17.77
N GLN A 764 -14.33 32.71 -18.67
CA GLN A 764 -13.00 33.25 -18.90
C GLN A 764 -12.37 33.89 -17.64
N ASP A 765 -13.17 34.59 -16.84
CA ASP A 765 -12.74 35.21 -15.57
C ASP A 765 -12.59 34.18 -14.45
N ALA A 766 -13.33 33.08 -14.49
CA ALA A 766 -13.27 32.03 -13.50
C ALA A 766 -11.91 31.29 -13.54
N ARG A 767 -11.36 31.04 -14.70
CA ARG A 767 -10.07 30.36 -14.88
C ARG A 767 -8.95 31.04 -14.09
N ALA A 768 -8.89 32.37 -14.15
CA ALA A 768 -7.89 33.14 -13.41
C ALA A 768 -8.06 33.01 -11.88
N LYS A 769 -9.31 33.02 -11.40
CA LYS A 769 -9.63 32.80 -9.98
C LYS A 769 -9.24 31.41 -9.51
N MET A 770 -9.56 30.41 -10.33
CA MET A 770 -9.21 29.00 -10.05
C MET A 770 -7.70 28.81 -9.94
N LEU A 771 -6.92 29.32 -10.91
CA LEU A 771 -5.47 29.22 -10.91
C LEU A 771 -4.85 29.91 -9.71
N LYS A 772 -5.27 31.13 -9.40
CA LYS A 772 -4.81 31.83 -8.19
C LYS A 772 -5.04 31.01 -6.93
N THR A 773 -6.21 30.39 -6.82
CA THR A 773 -6.54 29.56 -5.66
C THR A 773 -5.74 28.26 -5.65
N LEU A 774 -5.57 27.60 -6.79
CA LEU A 774 -4.73 26.42 -6.92
C LEU A 774 -3.28 26.71 -6.50
N LEU A 775 -2.69 27.80 -6.96
CA LEU A 775 -1.33 28.19 -6.59
C LEU A 775 -1.23 28.48 -5.08
N ARG A 776 -2.23 29.12 -4.48
CA ARG A 776 -2.30 29.34 -3.03
C ARG A 776 -2.46 28.04 -2.24
N GLN A 777 -3.21 27.07 -2.77
CA GLN A 777 -3.29 25.73 -2.19
C GLN A 777 -1.92 25.04 -2.25
N ALA A 778 -1.23 25.11 -3.40
CA ALA A 778 0.11 24.58 -3.55
C ALA A 778 1.13 25.20 -2.60
N VAL A 779 1.05 26.52 -2.36
CA VAL A 779 1.88 27.20 -1.36
C VAL A 779 1.63 26.68 0.05
N LYS A 780 0.37 26.38 0.41
CA LYS A 780 0.05 25.77 1.71
C LYS A 780 0.66 24.38 1.82
N ASP A 781 0.58 23.58 0.78
CA ASP A 781 1.19 22.25 0.72
C ASP A 781 2.71 22.34 0.84
N PHE A 782 3.32 23.23 0.06
CA PHE A 782 4.76 23.52 0.14
C PHE A 782 5.18 23.90 1.57
N LYS A 783 4.50 24.88 2.19
CA LYS A 783 4.81 25.32 3.56
C LYS A 783 4.66 24.19 4.58
N ALA A 784 3.60 23.40 4.48
CA ALA A 784 3.37 22.27 5.39
C ALA A 784 4.49 21.22 5.31
N VAL A 785 5.08 21.05 4.14
CA VAL A 785 6.25 20.19 3.93
C VAL A 785 7.54 20.91 4.36
N ARG A 786 7.68 22.20 4.03
CA ARG A 786 8.81 23.04 4.35
C ARG A 786 9.05 23.20 5.85
N ASP A 787 7.97 23.40 6.63
CA ASP A 787 8.03 23.47 8.09
C ASP A 787 8.51 22.15 8.72
N LYS A 788 8.13 21.03 8.14
CA LYS A 788 8.63 19.72 8.56
C LYS A 788 10.10 19.53 8.17
N TRP A 789 10.51 20.07 7.05
CA TRP A 789 11.90 20.05 6.60
C TRP A 789 12.85 20.70 7.60
N GLU A 790 12.53 21.89 8.09
CA GLU A 790 13.37 22.59 9.07
C GLU A 790 13.43 21.90 10.43
N ASN A 791 12.42 21.13 10.77
CA ASN A 791 12.23 20.57 12.11
C ASN A 791 12.54 19.09 12.25
N ALA A 792 12.86 18.35 11.19
CA ALA A 792 12.89 16.90 11.28
C ALA A 792 14.04 16.23 10.51
N SER A 793 14.64 15.30 11.20
CA SER A 793 15.38 14.17 10.66
C SER A 793 14.75 13.43 9.46
N PHE A 794 13.48 13.65 9.16
CA PHE A 794 12.79 13.12 7.98
C PHE A 794 13.39 13.63 6.67
N TRP A 795 14.01 14.81 6.69
CA TRP A 795 14.63 15.44 5.54
C TRP A 795 16.15 15.40 5.55
N ALA A 796 16.76 15.01 6.64
CA ALA A 796 18.19 14.68 6.66
C ALA A 796 18.53 13.62 5.58
N ASP A 797 17.54 12.80 5.22
CA ASP A 797 17.64 11.87 4.12
C ASP A 797 17.61 12.51 2.73
N ALA A 798 17.02 13.68 2.58
CA ALA A 798 16.92 14.32 1.28
C ALA A 798 18.25 14.96 0.86
N ASP A 799 19.02 15.42 1.83
CA ASP A 799 20.39 15.88 1.58
C ASP A 799 21.37 14.72 1.42
N LEU A 800 20.97 13.51 1.80
CA LEU A 800 21.68 12.25 1.62
C LEU A 800 23.13 12.27 2.05
N GLY A 801 23.45 13.11 2.92
CA GLY A 801 24.80 13.20 3.36
C GLY A 801 25.76 13.75 2.36
N ASP A 802 25.31 14.38 1.30
CA ASP A 802 26.16 15.08 0.36
C ASP A 802 26.08 16.60 0.62
N PRO A 803 27.04 17.22 1.31
CA PRO A 803 27.04 18.65 1.58
C PRO A 803 27.13 19.50 0.31
N ASP A 804 27.67 18.95 -0.77
CA ASP A 804 27.70 19.65 -2.06
C ASP A 804 26.29 19.69 -2.65
N PHE A 805 25.51 18.61 -2.54
CA PHE A 805 24.11 18.59 -2.98
C PHE A 805 23.27 19.63 -2.23
N ALA A 806 23.44 19.70 -0.90
CA ALA A 806 22.73 20.71 -0.11
C ALA A 806 23.03 22.11 -0.62
N LYS A 807 24.31 22.45 -0.76
CA LYS A 807 24.79 23.77 -1.16
C LYS A 807 24.48 24.11 -2.62
N GLU A 808 24.69 23.15 -3.52
CA GLU A 808 24.58 23.38 -4.96
C GLU A 808 23.16 23.26 -5.49
N VAL A 809 22.31 22.45 -4.85
CA VAL A 809 20.98 22.13 -5.37
C VAL A 809 19.85 22.39 -4.39
N SER A 810 19.85 21.79 -3.19
CA SER A 810 18.66 21.85 -2.35
C SER A 810 18.43 23.22 -1.72
N GLU A 811 19.46 23.89 -1.18
CA GLU A 811 19.34 25.23 -0.62
C GLU A 811 18.90 26.28 -1.67
N PRO A 812 19.54 26.38 -2.85
CA PRO A 812 19.08 27.27 -3.89
C PRO A 812 17.66 26.97 -4.37
N PHE A 813 17.31 25.69 -4.47
CA PHE A 813 15.96 25.27 -4.88
C PHE A 813 14.91 25.67 -3.84
N ILE A 814 15.15 25.40 -2.56
CA ILE A 814 14.25 25.81 -1.46
C ILE A 814 14.05 27.32 -1.47
N LYS A 815 15.13 28.10 -1.59
CA LYS A 815 15.06 29.54 -1.69
C LYS A 815 14.22 30.00 -2.88
N SER A 816 14.41 29.37 -4.04
CA SER A 816 13.60 29.66 -5.24
C SER A 816 12.11 29.31 -5.04
N CYS A 817 11.81 28.24 -4.30
CA CYS A 817 10.43 27.90 -3.93
C CYS A 817 9.83 28.89 -2.90
N ASP A 818 10.62 29.34 -1.94
CA ASP A 818 10.18 30.35 -0.97
C ASP A 818 9.87 31.71 -1.66
N GLU A 819 10.66 32.08 -2.67
CA GLU A 819 10.41 33.28 -3.48
C GLU A 819 9.15 33.10 -4.35
N LEU A 820 9.01 31.94 -5.01
CA LEU A 820 7.84 31.60 -5.80
C LEU A 820 6.56 31.56 -4.92
N ALA A 821 6.66 31.01 -3.71
CA ALA A 821 5.55 30.97 -2.77
C ALA A 821 5.08 32.38 -2.36
N LYS A 822 6.00 33.33 -2.19
CA LYS A 822 5.67 34.74 -1.94
C LYS A 822 4.95 35.35 -3.14
N GLU A 823 5.44 35.11 -4.35
CA GLU A 823 4.81 35.60 -5.59
C GLU A 823 3.39 35.04 -5.74
N CYS A 824 3.18 33.74 -5.51
CA CYS A 824 1.86 33.11 -5.61
C CYS A 824 0.85 33.61 -4.56
N MET A 825 1.31 34.14 -3.45
CA MET A 825 0.45 34.74 -2.41
C MET A 825 0.13 36.21 -2.66
N ASP A 826 0.80 36.86 -3.61
CA ASP A 826 0.57 38.26 -3.94
C ASP A 826 -0.80 38.42 -4.65
N ASP A 827 -1.60 39.39 -4.19
CA ASP A 827 -2.88 39.71 -4.84
C ASP A 827 -2.69 40.34 -6.22
N ALA A 828 -1.53 40.94 -6.49
CA ALA A 828 -1.17 41.51 -7.77
C ALA A 828 -0.73 40.48 -8.83
N LEU A 829 -0.65 39.18 -8.50
CA LEU A 829 -0.32 38.13 -9.45
C LEU A 829 -1.24 38.16 -10.68
N THR A 830 -0.66 38.40 -11.85
CA THR A 830 -1.45 38.46 -13.09
C THR A 830 -1.90 37.09 -13.59
N PRO A 831 -3.01 36.99 -14.32
CA PRO A 831 -3.46 35.75 -14.91
C PRO A 831 -2.42 35.06 -15.79
N ALA A 832 -1.72 35.84 -16.61
CA ALA A 832 -0.67 35.33 -17.51
C ALA A 832 0.49 34.71 -16.71
N ARG A 833 0.91 35.37 -15.64
CA ARG A 833 1.97 34.86 -14.77
C ARG A 833 1.52 33.62 -13.98
N ALA A 834 0.27 33.57 -13.58
CA ALA A 834 -0.31 32.37 -12.93
C ALA A 834 -0.30 31.16 -13.86
N GLU A 835 -0.67 31.33 -15.14
CA GLU A 835 -0.58 30.26 -16.16
C GLU A 835 0.87 29.82 -16.42
N GLU A 836 1.81 30.75 -16.47
CA GLU A 836 3.22 30.44 -16.64
C GLU A 836 3.76 29.61 -15.46
N ILE A 837 3.46 30.02 -14.24
CA ILE A 837 3.85 29.29 -13.01
C ILE A 837 3.23 27.89 -13.02
N TYR A 838 1.95 27.78 -13.35
CA TYR A 838 1.28 26.51 -13.46
C TYR A 838 1.96 25.59 -14.48
N ALA A 839 2.28 26.11 -15.65
CA ALA A 839 2.88 25.33 -16.72
C ALA A 839 4.33 24.87 -16.43
N THR A 840 5.10 25.68 -15.68
CA THR A 840 6.55 25.46 -15.56
C THR A 840 7.04 25.13 -14.16
N ARG A 841 6.34 25.58 -13.11
CA ARG A 841 6.81 25.53 -11.73
C ARG A 841 5.81 24.92 -10.73
N MET A 842 4.65 24.48 -11.20
CA MET A 842 3.59 23.97 -10.32
C MET A 842 4.07 22.81 -9.43
N MET A 843 4.85 21.89 -10.00
CA MET A 843 5.40 20.74 -9.25
C MET A 843 6.28 21.18 -8.08
N ASP A 844 7.00 22.28 -8.24
CA ASP A 844 7.94 22.78 -7.23
C ASP A 844 7.22 23.15 -5.91
N LEU A 845 5.96 23.53 -6.00
CA LEU A 845 5.11 23.83 -4.84
C LEU A 845 4.17 22.68 -4.48
N ALA A 846 3.46 22.15 -5.46
CA ALA A 846 2.42 21.15 -5.25
C ALA A 846 2.97 19.77 -4.85
N ASP A 847 4.18 19.44 -5.30
CA ASP A 847 4.87 18.20 -4.96
C ASP A 847 6.36 18.44 -4.76
N PHE A 848 6.66 19.34 -3.86
CA PHE A 848 8.01 19.78 -3.53
C PHE A 848 8.99 18.64 -3.32
N ARG A 849 8.55 17.58 -2.63
CA ARG A 849 9.39 16.42 -2.40
C ARG A 849 9.77 15.71 -3.69
N LEU A 850 8.80 15.46 -4.57
CA LEU A 850 9.05 14.82 -5.87
C LEU A 850 9.94 15.71 -6.75
N ALA A 851 9.72 17.03 -6.71
CA ALA A 851 10.56 17.98 -7.45
C ALA A 851 12.00 17.95 -6.96
N LEU A 852 12.22 17.91 -5.65
CA LEU A 852 13.55 17.81 -5.04
C LEU A 852 14.20 16.45 -5.33
N ASP A 853 13.45 15.37 -5.24
CA ASP A 853 13.93 14.01 -5.57
C ASP A 853 14.40 13.92 -7.05
N LYS A 854 13.68 14.57 -7.97
CA LYS A 854 14.12 14.67 -9.37
C LYS A 854 15.42 15.45 -9.51
N LYS A 855 15.52 16.61 -8.89
CA LYS A 855 16.75 17.42 -8.93
C LYS A 855 17.94 16.67 -8.34
N ARG A 856 17.70 15.90 -7.30
CA ARG A 856 18.70 15.04 -6.70
C ARG A 856 19.13 13.92 -7.64
N ALA A 857 18.18 13.25 -8.29
CA ALA A 857 18.49 12.21 -9.26
C ALA A 857 19.35 12.77 -10.40
N ASP A 858 19.02 13.98 -10.90
CA ASP A 858 19.78 14.66 -11.95
C ASP A 858 21.18 15.05 -11.46
N TYR A 859 21.31 15.58 -10.26
CA TYR A 859 22.60 15.90 -9.64
C TYR A 859 23.50 14.67 -9.49
N LEU A 860 22.95 13.58 -8.93
CA LEU A 860 23.69 12.33 -8.77
C LEU A 860 24.13 11.78 -10.14
N LYS A 861 23.23 11.84 -11.11
CA LYS A 861 23.51 11.42 -12.48
C LYS A 861 24.65 12.26 -13.08
N ALA A 862 24.62 13.56 -12.96
CA ALA A 862 25.69 14.44 -13.42
C ALA A 862 27.02 14.17 -12.68
N LYS A 863 27.00 14.03 -11.37
CA LYS A 863 28.20 13.85 -10.53
C LYS A 863 28.87 12.48 -10.71
N PHE A 864 28.06 11.42 -10.90
CA PHE A 864 28.59 10.05 -10.92
C PHE A 864 28.71 9.42 -12.30
N PHE A 865 28.03 9.95 -13.32
CA PHE A 865 28.03 9.39 -14.68
C PHE A 865 28.67 10.30 -15.73
N ALA A 866 28.97 11.56 -15.43
CA ALA A 866 29.66 12.48 -16.35
C ALA A 866 31.19 12.29 -16.39
N LYS A 867 31.72 11.20 -15.84
CA LYS A 867 33.13 10.84 -15.85
C LYS A 867 33.34 9.56 -16.72
#